data_7e5b695df2e6bacd392a33dc9fa4053d
#
_entry.id   7e5b695df2e6bacd392a33dc9fa4053d
#
_cell.length_a   1.000
_cell.length_b   1.000
_cell.length_c   1.000
_cell.angle_alpha   90.00
_cell.angle_beta   90.00
_cell.angle_gamma   90.00
#
_symmetry.space_group_name_H-M   'P 1'
#
loop_
_entity.id
_entity.type
_entity.pdbx_description
1 polymer ?
#
loop_
_entity_poly.entity_id
_entity_poly.type
_entity_poly.pdbx_seq_one_letter_code
_entity_poly.pdbx_strand_id
1 'polypeptide(L)'
;QGKTKRYAKLAVKSELGNYTINLTQYGVNDVDFRNDTQIAIVSGNAISQGDNWSIEKTFDGIKGSQTQGDGYHYHSPWDNTTHPLPIDLEYTLQGDKQVDYFIYYPRNGNGNFGAVDVYVQTADNPNYVLAGTYDFGQQGGFDGKTGILTKTVKATKVKITVKTGLGGFASCGEMEFFEKANYRDLNDPLLTVFTDLTCSSLKEGVTDEEIDALESETFRRVAHALKDNTYDEWEKDFRIREYKAYSNIDYWATRLQTKKYSNLDNPTGIYVNKDEEIIVLVGNIPEGQKVSLQCIWEENVYTSGSSTDYYKQTQATGTTYSLEEGVNLLKMQGPGQLFVMYNVDGEQLLNNPAPIKIHIPLGHGVVNGFFDLEEHKTDAKYAELISKATHKYFCVRGERMMFYFHRLKMLDAAPTEILSAIHLWDDIVGWEQSLMGISQYRQDGKINNHMFAISPEGSYMWASDYRMGFVYTYLKNILLRENVMAAEDNAWGPAHEMGHVHQAAINWPSSTESSNNLFSNYVIRRLGKYKSRGRGLTSLANAIYRDKQVWWNMGTSTHQNEDTEIHMRMNWQLWIYYDLCKGNEQEAKFWPKVFDIMRTTYKDVPESDPGARQLAFVKAVCEAAQEDLTDFFETWGFFKTVDNVKVEQYGTWTYTVTDKMIADTKAWIKTQNYPKAAPIQYIEDRKISDFTSGGYRYKEVGDLGYYTQFQNNEKITKTPTYTMVASVTGS
;
A
#
# COMPACT_ATOMS: atom_id res chain seq x y z
N GLN A 1 42.46 -6.64 18.22
CA GLN A 1 41.32 -7.00 17.35
C GLN A 1 41.45 -8.46 16.98
N GLY A 2 40.38 -9.26 17.13
CA GLY A 2 40.36 -10.66 16.69
C GLY A 2 40.36 -10.76 15.17
N LYS A 3 40.85 -11.89 14.66
CA LYS A 3 40.90 -12.14 13.21
C LYS A 3 39.52 -12.46 12.61
N THR A 4 38.54 -12.81 13.44
CA THR A 4 37.21 -13.28 13.03
C THR A 4 36.11 -12.43 13.65
N LYS A 5 35.00 -12.38 12.96
CA LYS A 5 33.77 -11.73 13.42
C LYS A 5 33.26 -12.38 14.70
N ARG A 6 32.90 -11.60 15.70
CA ARG A 6 32.39 -12.09 16.99
C ARG A 6 30.98 -11.62 17.22
N TYR A 7 30.20 -12.46 17.86
CA TYR A 7 28.81 -12.17 18.21
C TYR A 7 28.64 -12.27 19.71
N ALA A 8 27.86 -11.37 20.26
CA ALA A 8 27.40 -11.43 21.63
C ALA A 8 25.91 -11.06 21.68
N LYS A 9 25.21 -11.65 22.64
CA LYS A 9 23.85 -11.27 22.98
C LYS A 9 23.86 -10.57 24.33
N LEU A 10 23.36 -9.33 24.36
CA LEU A 10 23.12 -8.60 25.60
C LEU A 10 21.63 -8.74 25.94
N ALA A 11 21.33 -9.43 27.04
CA ALA A 11 19.98 -9.51 27.56
C ALA A 11 19.71 -8.30 28.46
N VAL A 12 18.77 -7.49 28.09
CA VAL A 12 18.29 -6.37 28.90
C VAL A 12 16.94 -6.75 29.49
N LYS A 13 16.85 -6.74 30.82
CA LYS A 13 15.60 -6.95 31.55
C LYS A 13 15.07 -5.62 32.03
N SER A 14 13.83 -5.32 31.73
CA SER A 14 13.13 -4.13 32.23
C SER A 14 11.72 -4.49 32.68
N GLU A 15 11.06 -3.59 33.38
CA GLU A 15 9.64 -3.71 33.74
C GLU A 15 8.72 -3.81 32.52
N LEU A 16 9.19 -3.35 31.36
CA LEU A 16 8.46 -3.40 30.08
C LEU A 16 8.71 -4.69 29.29
N GLY A 17 9.59 -5.57 29.75
CA GLY A 17 9.89 -6.85 29.12
C GLY A 17 11.40 -7.17 29.05
N ASN A 18 11.69 -8.32 28.47
CA ASN A 18 13.05 -8.76 28.23
C ASN A 18 13.43 -8.44 26.78
N TYR A 19 14.58 -7.79 26.61
CA TYR A 19 15.11 -7.41 25.29
C TYR A 19 16.44 -8.12 25.07
N THR A 20 16.69 -8.54 23.85
CA THR A 20 18.00 -9.08 23.45
C THR A 20 18.61 -8.14 22.41
N ILE A 21 19.76 -7.59 22.73
CA ILE A 21 20.58 -6.81 21.79
C ILE A 21 21.65 -7.74 21.25
N ASN A 22 21.66 -7.94 19.94
CA ASN A 22 22.72 -8.70 19.27
C ASN A 22 23.86 -7.74 18.95
N LEU A 23 25.04 -8.06 19.44
CA LEU A 23 26.27 -7.30 19.20
C LEU A 23 27.12 -8.05 18.20
N THR A 24 27.59 -7.35 17.18
CA THR A 24 28.52 -7.89 16.19
C THR A 24 29.83 -7.11 16.23
N GLN A 25 30.94 -7.79 16.43
CA GLN A 25 32.27 -7.22 16.29
C GLN A 25 32.95 -7.83 15.07
N TYR A 26 33.27 -7.00 14.08
CA TYR A 26 33.96 -7.42 12.86
C TYR A 26 35.43 -7.74 13.13
N GLY A 27 35.92 -8.82 12.56
CA GLY A 27 37.34 -9.19 12.56
C GLY A 27 38.13 -8.44 11.48
N VAL A 28 39.44 -8.41 11.62
CA VAL A 28 40.32 -7.74 10.64
C VAL A 28 40.45 -8.51 9.31
N ASN A 29 40.06 -9.80 9.29
CA ASN A 29 40.09 -10.63 8.09
C ASN A 29 38.70 -10.94 7.53
N ASP A 30 37.64 -10.28 7.99
CA ASP A 30 36.36 -10.35 7.31
C ASP A 30 36.53 -9.71 5.94
N VAL A 31 36.06 -10.42 4.90
CA VAL A 31 36.10 -9.88 3.54
C VAL A 31 35.40 -8.53 3.58
N ASP A 32 36.15 -7.48 3.28
CA ASP A 32 35.62 -6.13 3.21
C ASP A 32 34.97 -5.96 1.84
N PHE A 33 33.68 -6.23 1.82
CA PHE A 33 32.87 -6.07 0.62
C PHE A 33 32.59 -4.61 0.28
N ARG A 34 33.11 -3.65 1.04
CA ARG A 34 33.02 -2.20 0.80
C ARG A 34 34.00 -1.70 -0.23
N ASN A 35 34.58 -2.60 -1.02
CA ASN A 35 35.54 -2.25 -2.07
C ASN A 35 34.85 -1.72 -3.36
N ASP A 36 33.59 -1.27 -3.28
CA ASP A 36 33.02 -0.48 -4.34
C ASP A 36 33.87 0.77 -4.54
N THR A 37 34.34 0.96 -5.75
CA THR A 37 35.24 2.08 -6.05
C THR A 37 34.41 3.31 -6.37
N GLN A 38 34.56 4.36 -5.57
CA GLN A 38 33.99 5.65 -5.92
C GLN A 38 34.71 6.20 -7.15
N ILE A 39 33.94 6.64 -8.13
CA ILE A 39 34.46 7.18 -9.39
C ILE A 39 34.60 8.68 -9.23
N ALA A 40 35.82 9.19 -9.48
CA ALA A 40 36.07 10.61 -9.36
C ALA A 40 35.30 11.41 -10.44
N ILE A 41 34.60 12.45 -9.98
CA ILE A 41 34.01 13.47 -10.86
C ILE A 41 35.08 14.52 -11.13
N VAL A 42 35.36 14.75 -12.42
CA VAL A 42 36.38 15.70 -12.87
C VAL A 42 35.83 17.12 -12.99
N SER A 43 34.62 17.24 -13.48
CA SER A 43 33.90 18.50 -13.61
C SER A 43 32.41 18.29 -13.75
N GLY A 44 31.62 19.33 -13.53
CA GLY A 44 30.19 19.34 -13.72
C GLY A 44 29.73 20.53 -14.57
N ASN A 45 28.52 20.42 -15.11
CA ASN A 45 27.84 21.50 -15.81
C ASN A 45 26.34 21.44 -15.54
N ALA A 46 25.78 22.49 -15.01
CA ALA A 46 24.34 22.67 -14.82
C ALA A 46 24.02 24.16 -14.68
N ILE A 47 22.82 24.55 -15.10
CA ILE A 47 22.33 25.88 -14.79
C ILE A 47 22.04 25.98 -13.28
N SER A 48 22.54 27.01 -12.63
CA SER A 48 22.46 27.18 -11.18
C SER A 48 21.97 28.58 -10.79
N GLN A 49 21.58 28.72 -9.51
CA GLN A 49 21.18 30.00 -8.91
C GLN A 49 22.35 31.03 -8.85
N GLY A 50 23.57 30.58 -8.97
CA GLY A 50 24.81 31.38 -8.92
C GLY A 50 25.95 30.57 -8.32
N ASP A 51 27.10 31.17 -8.19
CA ASP A 51 28.36 30.50 -7.83
C ASP A 51 28.26 29.74 -6.47
N ASN A 52 27.52 30.29 -5.51
CA ASN A 52 27.31 29.63 -4.21
C ASN A 52 26.41 28.38 -4.27
N TRP A 53 25.73 28.14 -5.40
CA TRP A 53 24.78 27.05 -5.61
C TRP A 53 25.14 26.23 -6.85
N SER A 54 26.37 26.31 -7.28
CA SER A 54 26.87 25.69 -8.51
C SER A 54 26.94 24.16 -8.40
N ILE A 55 27.11 23.52 -9.55
CA ILE A 55 27.19 22.07 -9.66
C ILE A 55 28.37 21.48 -8.87
N GLU A 56 29.44 22.23 -8.70
CA GLU A 56 30.63 21.82 -7.94
C GLU A 56 30.30 21.47 -6.49
N LYS A 57 29.21 22.03 -5.97
CA LYS A 57 28.71 21.71 -4.63
C LYS A 57 28.17 20.27 -4.51
N THR A 58 28.00 19.58 -5.62
CA THR A 58 27.50 18.20 -5.60
C THR A 58 28.60 17.14 -5.58
N PHE A 59 29.87 17.55 -5.61
CA PHE A 59 31.03 16.65 -5.54
C PHE A 59 32.19 17.24 -4.76
N ASP A 60 31.89 18.07 -3.77
CA ASP A 60 32.89 18.67 -2.87
C ASP A 60 33.08 17.87 -1.56
N GLY A 61 32.38 16.75 -1.40
CA GLY A 61 32.43 15.87 -0.24
C GLY A 61 31.51 16.29 0.90
N ILE A 62 30.67 17.32 0.70
CA ILE A 62 29.79 17.85 1.75
C ILE A 62 28.34 17.39 1.52
N LYS A 63 27.94 16.35 2.21
CA LYS A 63 26.60 15.73 2.05
C LYS A 63 25.46 16.51 2.70
N GLY A 64 25.76 17.51 3.52
CA GLY A 64 24.79 18.27 4.30
C GLY A 64 24.38 17.61 5.62
N SER A 65 23.87 18.43 6.51
CA SER A 65 23.30 18.00 7.78
C SER A 65 22.33 19.07 8.30
N GLN A 66 21.56 18.76 9.33
CA GLN A 66 20.64 19.72 9.97
C GLN A 66 21.32 20.97 10.54
N THR A 67 22.62 20.88 10.84
CA THR A 67 23.41 21.98 11.39
C THR A 67 24.12 22.81 10.35
N GLN A 68 24.05 22.42 9.09
CA GLN A 68 24.71 23.09 7.97
C GLN A 68 23.76 24.11 7.35
N GLY A 69 24.23 25.36 7.24
CA GLY A 69 23.45 26.43 6.62
C GLY A 69 23.34 26.31 5.11
N ASP A 70 22.67 27.26 4.48
CA ASP A 70 22.57 27.38 3.03
C ASP A 70 23.96 27.53 2.35
N GLY A 71 24.09 27.07 1.10
CA GLY A 71 25.30 27.24 0.29
C GLY A 71 26.23 26.02 0.22
N TYR A 72 25.85 24.89 0.80
CA TYR A 72 26.61 23.65 0.69
C TYR A 72 26.16 22.74 -0.48
N HIS A 73 25.11 23.13 -1.19
CA HIS A 73 24.46 22.30 -2.19
C HIS A 73 24.23 23.03 -3.50
N TYR A 74 24.02 22.27 -4.57
CA TYR A 74 23.53 22.77 -5.84
C TYR A 74 22.03 23.13 -5.73
N HIS A 75 21.66 24.22 -6.41
CA HIS A 75 20.25 24.58 -6.63
C HIS A 75 20.07 25.23 -8.01
N SER A 76 19.05 24.80 -8.73
CA SER A 76 18.61 25.45 -9.97
C SER A 76 18.18 26.89 -9.71
N PRO A 77 18.07 27.77 -10.73
CA PRO A 77 17.58 29.13 -10.52
C PRO A 77 16.24 29.16 -9.77
N TRP A 78 16.10 30.13 -8.87
CA TRP A 78 14.85 30.34 -8.11
C TRP A 78 13.66 30.76 -8.98
N ASP A 79 13.91 31.23 -10.19
CA ASP A 79 12.90 31.50 -11.21
C ASP A 79 12.62 30.25 -12.04
N ASN A 80 11.72 29.41 -11.54
CA ASN A 80 11.30 28.19 -12.24
C ASN A 80 10.30 28.44 -13.37
N THR A 81 9.90 29.68 -13.61
CA THR A 81 9.05 30.05 -14.76
C THR A 81 9.90 30.29 -16.00
N THR A 82 11.06 30.91 -15.84
CA THR A 82 12.03 31.12 -16.91
C THR A 82 12.95 29.88 -17.09
N HIS A 83 13.18 29.16 -16.02
CA HIS A 83 13.99 27.95 -15.99
C HIS A 83 13.21 26.74 -15.41
N PRO A 84 12.15 26.30 -16.12
CA PRO A 84 11.32 25.18 -15.66
C PRO A 84 12.07 23.85 -15.76
N LEU A 85 11.59 22.86 -15.02
CA LEU A 85 12.00 21.47 -15.24
C LEU A 85 11.55 20.99 -16.63
N PRO A 86 12.29 20.10 -17.32
CA PRO A 86 13.45 19.36 -16.79
C PRO A 86 14.74 20.17 -16.79
N ILE A 87 15.62 19.85 -15.83
CA ILE A 87 16.97 20.43 -15.73
C ILE A 87 18.00 19.31 -15.77
N ASP A 88 19.04 19.52 -16.55
CA ASP A 88 20.15 18.59 -16.71
C ASP A 88 21.28 18.93 -15.75
N LEU A 89 21.79 17.94 -15.02
CA LEU A 89 23.04 17.96 -14.30
C LEU A 89 23.99 17.01 -15.01
N GLU A 90 25.05 17.57 -15.63
CA GLU A 90 26.06 16.80 -16.35
C GLU A 90 27.33 16.66 -15.53
N TYR A 91 27.87 15.48 -15.46
CA TYR A 91 29.13 15.16 -14.77
C TYR A 91 30.12 14.53 -15.75
N THR A 92 31.34 15.05 -15.77
CA THR A 92 32.46 14.40 -16.46
C THR A 92 33.19 13.53 -15.45
N LEU A 93 33.31 12.25 -15.77
CA LEU A 93 33.98 11.27 -14.94
C LEU A 93 35.40 10.97 -15.43
N GLN A 94 36.18 10.29 -14.62
CA GLN A 94 37.49 9.81 -14.97
C GLN A 94 37.49 8.84 -16.16
N GLY A 95 36.37 8.10 -16.37
CA GLY A 95 36.09 7.34 -17.60
C GLY A 95 36.75 5.97 -17.72
N ASP A 96 37.54 5.56 -16.74
CA ASP A 96 38.23 4.26 -16.71
C ASP A 96 37.49 3.17 -15.90
N LYS A 97 36.43 3.57 -15.20
CA LYS A 97 35.63 2.74 -14.31
C LYS A 97 34.22 2.49 -14.86
N GLN A 98 33.69 1.34 -14.60
CA GLN A 98 32.30 1.02 -14.90
C GLN A 98 31.37 1.69 -13.89
N VAL A 99 30.41 2.47 -14.37
CA VAL A 99 29.38 3.06 -13.49
C VAL A 99 28.25 2.04 -13.29
N ASP A 100 28.16 1.50 -12.10
CA ASP A 100 27.14 0.53 -11.74
C ASP A 100 25.95 1.15 -11.02
N TYR A 101 26.21 2.16 -10.19
CA TYR A 101 25.18 2.91 -9.47
C TYR A 101 25.68 4.30 -9.06
N PHE A 102 24.75 5.12 -8.64
CA PHE A 102 25.01 6.43 -8.06
C PHE A 102 24.27 6.61 -6.75
N ILE A 103 24.73 7.54 -5.92
CA ILE A 103 24.04 7.98 -4.70
C ILE A 103 23.77 9.47 -4.82
N TYR A 104 22.50 9.81 -4.76
CA TYR A 104 22.00 11.18 -4.67
C TYR A 104 21.72 11.56 -3.23
N TYR A 105 22.29 12.64 -2.74
CA TYR A 105 22.02 13.21 -1.42
C TYR A 105 21.15 14.45 -1.56
N PRO A 106 19.90 14.44 -1.07
CA PRO A 106 19.03 15.61 -1.15
C PRO A 106 19.48 16.73 -0.20
N ARG A 107 19.05 17.94 -0.51
CA ARG A 107 19.31 19.10 0.38
C ARG A 107 18.30 19.23 1.55
N ASN A 108 17.30 18.42 1.59
CA ASN A 108 16.17 18.52 2.53
C ASN A 108 15.31 19.79 2.35
N GLY A 109 14.93 20.11 1.13
CA GLY A 109 14.11 21.29 0.82
C GLY A 109 13.68 21.35 -0.64
N ASN A 110 13.34 22.54 -1.11
CA ASN A 110 12.97 22.76 -2.50
C ASN A 110 14.03 22.19 -3.45
N GLY A 111 13.57 21.56 -4.50
CA GLY A 111 14.42 20.92 -5.49
C GLY A 111 14.78 19.47 -5.19
N ASN A 112 14.35 18.88 -4.08
CA ASN A 112 14.52 17.44 -3.88
C ASN A 112 13.96 16.67 -5.07
N PHE A 113 14.76 15.72 -5.62
CA PHE A 113 14.42 15.02 -6.84
C PHE A 113 13.17 14.15 -6.70
N GLY A 114 12.28 14.23 -7.67
CA GLY A 114 11.24 13.25 -7.97
C GLY A 114 11.70 12.35 -9.11
N ALA A 115 10.99 12.37 -10.23
CA ALA A 115 11.33 11.59 -11.41
C ALA A 115 12.59 12.14 -12.09
N VAL A 116 13.56 11.25 -12.36
CA VAL A 116 14.80 11.57 -13.07
C VAL A 116 15.12 10.49 -14.10
N ASP A 117 15.71 10.91 -15.21
CA ASP A 117 16.34 10.01 -16.19
C ASP A 117 17.85 10.16 -16.11
N VAL A 118 18.55 9.04 -16.16
CA VAL A 118 20.03 9.01 -16.13
C VAL A 118 20.54 8.53 -17.47
N TYR A 119 21.39 9.32 -18.07
CA TYR A 119 22.03 9.05 -19.36
C TYR A 119 23.55 8.95 -19.19
N VAL A 120 24.16 8.13 -20.02
CA VAL A 120 25.62 7.94 -20.03
C VAL A 120 26.20 8.16 -21.42
N GLN A 121 27.44 8.66 -21.48
CA GLN A 121 28.30 8.65 -22.67
C GLN A 121 29.52 7.78 -22.37
N THR A 122 30.06 7.13 -23.40
CA THR A 122 31.30 6.37 -23.32
C THR A 122 32.37 6.98 -24.24
N ALA A 123 33.63 6.55 -24.15
CA ALA A 123 34.67 7.00 -25.04
C ALA A 123 34.35 6.70 -26.51
N ASP A 124 33.67 5.58 -26.77
CA ASP A 124 33.37 5.13 -28.14
C ASP A 124 32.01 5.66 -28.65
N ASN A 125 31.18 6.23 -27.78
CA ASN A 125 29.86 6.77 -28.14
C ASN A 125 29.61 8.12 -27.46
N PRO A 126 29.77 9.24 -28.21
CA PRO A 126 29.56 10.59 -27.69
C PRO A 126 28.07 10.95 -27.50
N ASN A 127 27.13 10.10 -27.92
CA ASN A 127 25.72 10.34 -27.71
C ASN A 127 25.30 9.85 -26.33
N TYR A 128 24.38 10.59 -25.69
CA TYR A 128 23.79 10.18 -24.45
C TYR A 128 22.82 9.00 -24.66
N VAL A 129 23.03 7.91 -23.93
CA VAL A 129 22.20 6.72 -23.92
C VAL A 129 21.56 6.57 -22.56
N LEU A 130 20.24 6.32 -22.54
CA LEU A 130 19.51 6.13 -21.30
C LEU A 130 20.03 4.88 -20.54
N ALA A 131 20.43 5.10 -19.30
CA ALA A 131 20.95 4.06 -18.40
C ALA A 131 20.03 3.73 -17.23
N GLY A 132 19.00 4.52 -16.99
CA GLY A 132 18.00 4.25 -15.97
C GLY A 132 17.00 5.39 -15.78
N THR A 133 15.86 5.06 -15.21
CA THR A 133 14.80 6.00 -14.82
C THR A 133 14.44 5.72 -13.38
N TYR A 134 14.36 6.76 -12.54
CA TYR A 134 14.15 6.67 -11.10
C TYR A 134 13.12 7.68 -10.65
N ASP A 135 12.43 7.37 -9.54
CA ASP A 135 11.60 8.34 -8.84
C ASP A 135 11.98 8.35 -7.35
N PHE A 136 12.52 9.46 -6.89
CA PHE A 136 12.90 9.67 -5.49
C PHE A 136 11.78 10.30 -4.66
N GLY A 137 10.61 10.52 -5.25
CA GLY A 137 9.39 10.95 -4.57
C GLY A 137 9.47 12.35 -3.95
N GLN A 138 10.43 13.19 -4.36
CA GLN A 138 10.68 14.54 -3.82
C GLN A 138 10.92 14.56 -2.29
N GLN A 139 11.36 13.43 -1.75
CA GLN A 139 11.51 13.27 -0.30
C GLN A 139 12.68 14.05 0.26
N GLY A 140 12.45 14.60 1.46
CA GLY A 140 13.48 15.29 2.24
C GLY A 140 14.44 14.35 2.95
N GLY A 141 15.25 14.91 3.84
CA GLY A 141 16.30 14.24 4.57
C GLY A 141 17.66 14.53 3.97
N PHE A 142 18.70 14.00 4.61
CA PHE A 142 20.10 14.14 4.16
C PHE A 142 20.71 12.79 3.78
N ASP A 143 19.95 11.71 3.93
CA ASP A 143 20.42 10.36 3.62
C ASP A 143 20.46 10.14 2.10
N GLY A 144 21.53 9.50 1.65
CA GLY A 144 21.76 9.19 0.25
C GLY A 144 20.70 8.23 -0.30
N LYS A 145 20.28 8.47 -1.52
CA LYS A 145 19.32 7.67 -2.28
C LYS A 145 20.03 7.02 -3.46
N THR A 146 20.01 5.70 -3.52
CA THR A 146 20.76 4.93 -4.52
C THR A 146 19.94 4.72 -5.78
N GLY A 147 20.55 4.99 -6.94
CA GLY A 147 20.04 4.62 -8.25
C GLY A 147 20.99 3.61 -8.91
N ILE A 148 20.49 2.39 -9.14
CA ILE A 148 21.25 1.34 -9.80
C ILE A 148 21.04 1.46 -11.30
N LEU A 149 22.13 1.55 -12.08
CA LEU A 149 22.03 1.65 -13.53
C LEU A 149 21.59 0.31 -14.13
N THR A 150 20.61 0.38 -15.00
CA THR A 150 20.16 -0.78 -15.78
C THR A 150 21.09 -1.09 -16.94
N LYS A 151 21.93 -0.13 -17.31
CA LYS A 151 22.96 -0.27 -18.32
C LYS A 151 24.28 0.24 -17.75
N THR A 152 25.12 -0.69 -17.32
CA THR A 152 26.42 -0.41 -16.74
C THR A 152 27.48 -0.31 -17.83
N VAL A 153 28.22 0.78 -17.87
CA VAL A 153 29.28 1.05 -18.88
C VAL A 153 30.40 1.87 -18.27
N LYS A 154 31.57 1.87 -18.90
CA LYS A 154 32.67 2.81 -18.62
C LYS A 154 32.27 4.17 -19.14
N ALA A 155 31.54 4.93 -18.34
CA ALA A 155 31.03 6.23 -18.72
C ALA A 155 32.12 7.31 -18.60
N THR A 156 32.27 8.11 -19.64
CA THR A 156 33.06 9.35 -19.61
C THR A 156 32.23 10.53 -19.11
N LYS A 157 30.91 10.46 -19.32
CA LYS A 157 29.95 11.43 -18.77
C LYS A 157 28.68 10.76 -18.30
N VAL A 158 28.10 11.32 -17.25
CA VAL A 158 26.75 10.98 -16.76
C VAL A 158 25.92 12.25 -16.74
N LYS A 159 24.71 12.18 -17.25
CA LYS A 159 23.72 13.25 -17.19
C LYS A 159 22.48 12.79 -16.41
N ILE A 160 22.12 13.56 -15.38
CA ILE A 160 20.91 13.39 -14.63
C ILE A 160 19.91 14.44 -15.11
N THR A 161 18.86 14.04 -15.79
CA THR A 161 17.76 14.90 -16.20
C THR A 161 16.66 14.87 -15.14
N VAL A 162 16.53 15.93 -14.36
CA VAL A 162 15.53 16.06 -13.30
C VAL A 162 14.22 16.50 -13.94
N LYS A 163 13.24 15.58 -14.02
CA LYS A 163 11.93 15.83 -14.65
C LYS A 163 10.92 16.43 -13.66
N THR A 164 10.97 16.01 -12.40
CA THR A 164 10.16 16.58 -11.33
C THR A 164 11.01 16.80 -10.09
N GLY A 165 10.73 17.85 -9.35
CA GLY A 165 11.42 18.20 -8.11
C GLY A 165 10.54 19.07 -7.22
N LEU A 166 10.78 19.02 -5.92
CA LEU A 166 9.97 19.73 -4.94
C LEU A 166 9.95 21.23 -5.22
N GLY A 167 8.75 21.80 -5.30
CA GLY A 167 8.55 23.21 -5.62
C GLY A 167 8.85 23.60 -7.07
N GLY A 168 9.08 22.63 -7.97
CA GLY A 168 9.42 22.90 -9.38
C GLY A 168 10.89 23.22 -9.62
N PHE A 169 11.79 22.82 -8.70
CA PHE A 169 13.22 23.08 -8.74
C PHE A 169 14.03 21.76 -8.80
N ALA A 170 15.34 21.89 -9.04
CA ALA A 170 16.30 20.81 -8.87
C ALA A 170 17.38 21.21 -7.86
N SER A 171 17.64 20.37 -6.85
CA SER A 171 18.72 20.58 -5.89
C SER A 171 19.41 19.27 -5.49
N CYS A 172 20.69 19.35 -5.17
CA CYS A 172 21.49 18.19 -4.81
C CYS A 172 22.55 18.61 -3.79
N GLY A 173 22.63 17.90 -2.67
CA GLY A 173 23.67 18.10 -1.68
C GLY A 173 24.99 17.48 -2.14
N GLU A 174 24.95 16.23 -2.57
CA GLU A 174 26.11 15.49 -3.07
C GLU A 174 25.67 14.45 -4.10
N MET A 175 26.53 14.14 -5.04
CA MET A 175 26.35 13.10 -6.06
C MET A 175 27.60 12.24 -6.12
N GLU A 176 27.43 10.95 -5.91
CA GLU A 176 28.53 9.99 -5.95
C GLU A 176 28.24 8.90 -6.98
N PHE A 177 29.26 8.50 -7.75
CA PHE A 177 29.19 7.40 -8.71
C PHE A 177 30.12 6.27 -8.28
N PHE A 178 29.70 5.03 -8.50
CA PHE A 178 30.44 3.86 -8.02
C PHE A 178 30.56 2.76 -9.08
N GLU A 179 31.73 2.11 -9.08
CA GLU A 179 31.95 0.80 -9.67
C GLU A 179 31.81 -0.25 -8.55
N LYS A 180 30.92 -1.23 -8.73
CA LYS A 180 30.81 -2.35 -7.80
C LYS A 180 32.08 -3.20 -7.84
N ALA A 181 32.54 -3.61 -6.68
CA ALA A 181 33.50 -4.69 -6.60
C ALA A 181 32.96 -5.93 -7.32
N ASN A 182 33.85 -6.70 -7.97
CA ASN A 182 33.43 -7.83 -8.78
C ASN A 182 33.05 -9.04 -7.90
N TYR A 183 31.82 -9.04 -7.38
CA TYR A 183 31.31 -10.12 -6.53
C TYR A 183 31.06 -11.43 -7.27
N ARG A 184 30.95 -11.38 -8.60
CA ARG A 184 30.77 -12.58 -9.41
C ARG A 184 31.94 -13.53 -9.32
N ASP A 185 33.13 -13.04 -9.04
CA ASP A 185 34.31 -13.84 -8.80
C ASP A 185 34.19 -14.71 -7.52
N LEU A 186 33.23 -14.40 -6.63
CA LEU A 186 32.93 -15.21 -5.46
C LEU A 186 32.01 -16.41 -5.75
N ASN A 187 31.23 -16.36 -6.83
CA ASN A 187 30.24 -17.40 -7.12
C ASN A 187 30.91 -18.75 -7.46
N ASP A 188 31.95 -18.77 -8.28
CA ASP A 188 32.63 -19.99 -8.69
C ASP A 188 33.26 -20.77 -7.51
N PRO A 189 34.03 -20.12 -6.62
CA PRO A 189 34.50 -20.75 -5.41
C PRO A 189 33.41 -21.35 -4.51
N LEU A 190 32.27 -20.64 -4.39
CA LEU A 190 31.15 -21.13 -3.57
C LEU A 190 30.56 -22.42 -4.14
N LEU A 191 30.48 -22.54 -5.46
CA LEU A 191 29.97 -23.74 -6.14
C LEU A 191 30.93 -24.92 -6.06
N THR A 192 32.13 -24.81 -5.49
CA THR A 192 32.95 -25.94 -5.16
C THR A 192 32.45 -26.67 -3.90
N VAL A 193 31.81 -25.96 -2.97
CA VAL A 193 31.35 -26.41 -1.67
C VAL A 193 29.83 -26.58 -1.62
N PHE A 194 29.08 -25.59 -2.15
CA PHE A 194 27.63 -25.56 -2.09
C PHE A 194 26.98 -26.10 -3.37
N THR A 195 25.75 -26.60 -3.24
CA THR A 195 24.97 -27.12 -4.38
C THR A 195 24.50 -26.03 -5.34
N ASP A 196 24.23 -24.83 -4.83
CA ASP A 196 23.79 -23.66 -5.58
C ASP A 196 24.27 -22.34 -4.94
N LEU A 197 24.05 -21.24 -5.61
CA LEU A 197 24.48 -19.91 -5.19
C LEU A 197 23.75 -19.36 -3.95
N THR A 198 22.72 -20.03 -3.47
CA THR A 198 22.10 -19.66 -2.18
C THR A 198 22.89 -20.15 -0.98
N CYS A 199 23.87 -21.01 -1.19
CA CYS A 199 24.67 -21.61 -0.12
C CYS A 199 23.81 -22.24 0.98
N SER A 200 22.67 -22.82 0.62
CA SER A 200 21.71 -23.39 1.57
C SER A 200 21.88 -24.88 1.80
N SER A 201 22.69 -25.55 0.98
CA SER A 201 23.04 -26.97 1.10
C SER A 201 24.41 -27.24 0.54
N LEU A 202 25.08 -28.24 1.11
CA LEU A 202 26.41 -28.67 0.71
C LEU A 202 26.37 -29.75 -0.37
N LYS A 203 27.38 -29.79 -1.21
CA LYS A 203 27.62 -30.95 -2.09
C LYS A 203 27.90 -32.18 -1.27
N GLU A 204 27.57 -33.33 -1.81
CA GLU A 204 27.87 -34.62 -1.18
C GLU A 204 29.38 -34.82 -1.06
N GLY A 205 29.83 -35.21 0.12
CA GLY A 205 31.23 -35.55 0.38
C GLY A 205 32.19 -34.39 0.60
N VAL A 206 31.68 -33.14 0.72
CA VAL A 206 32.51 -31.95 1.00
C VAL A 206 33.30 -32.15 2.30
N THR A 207 34.62 -31.92 2.23
CA THR A 207 35.56 -32.04 3.37
C THR A 207 35.70 -30.71 4.11
N ASP A 208 36.27 -30.78 5.34
CA ASP A 208 36.53 -29.54 6.11
C ASP A 208 37.62 -28.71 5.44
N GLU A 209 38.61 -29.35 4.78
CA GLU A 209 39.67 -28.69 4.05
C GLU A 209 39.13 -27.88 2.87
N GLU A 210 38.11 -28.40 2.15
CA GLU A 210 37.45 -27.68 1.07
C GLU A 210 36.64 -26.49 1.59
N ILE A 211 35.98 -26.66 2.73
CA ILE A 211 35.25 -25.56 3.40
C ILE A 211 36.23 -24.48 3.86
N ASP A 212 37.32 -24.87 4.52
CA ASP A 212 38.32 -23.95 5.06
C ASP A 212 39.12 -23.22 3.98
N ALA A 213 39.13 -23.78 2.76
CA ALA A 213 39.71 -23.11 1.59
C ALA A 213 38.89 -21.93 1.06
N LEU A 214 37.61 -21.77 1.45
CA LEU A 214 36.83 -20.61 1.11
C LEU A 214 37.42 -19.34 1.75
N GLU A 215 37.56 -18.27 0.98
CA GLU A 215 38.18 -17.04 1.45
C GLU A 215 37.36 -16.35 2.54
N SER A 216 36.04 -16.35 2.39
CA SER A 216 35.12 -15.67 3.31
C SER A 216 34.80 -16.47 4.55
N GLU A 217 35.02 -15.88 5.71
CA GLU A 217 34.64 -16.44 7.01
C GLU A 217 33.12 -16.69 7.09
N THR A 218 32.29 -15.81 6.48
CA THR A 218 30.83 -15.98 6.46
C THR A 218 30.44 -17.29 5.79
N PHE A 219 31.03 -17.61 4.64
CA PHE A 219 30.70 -18.82 3.90
C PHE A 219 31.28 -20.08 4.56
N ARG A 220 32.49 -20.02 5.14
CA ARG A 220 33.04 -21.12 5.97
C ARG A 220 32.11 -21.43 7.11
N ARG A 221 31.64 -20.40 7.84
CA ARG A 221 30.72 -20.60 8.97
C ARG A 221 29.41 -21.22 8.52
N VAL A 222 28.82 -20.76 7.45
CA VAL A 222 27.57 -21.33 6.90
C VAL A 222 27.79 -22.80 6.53
N ALA A 223 28.88 -23.11 5.83
CA ALA A 223 29.19 -24.46 5.40
C ALA A 223 29.40 -25.40 6.59
N HIS A 224 30.21 -25.02 7.60
CA HIS A 224 30.37 -25.79 8.80
C HIS A 224 29.05 -25.96 9.57
N ALA A 225 28.25 -24.90 9.71
CA ALA A 225 26.96 -25.01 10.39
C ALA A 225 26.00 -25.97 9.68
N LEU A 226 26.02 -26.02 8.36
CA LEU A 226 25.24 -27.00 7.60
C LEU A 226 25.78 -28.41 7.73
N LYS A 227 27.13 -28.58 7.66
CA LYS A 227 27.78 -29.89 7.77
C LYS A 227 27.58 -30.53 9.13
N ASP A 228 27.73 -29.75 10.19
CA ASP A 228 27.67 -30.21 11.58
C ASP A 228 26.24 -30.21 12.14
N ASN A 229 25.22 -29.82 11.33
CA ASN A 229 23.84 -29.64 11.77
C ASN A 229 23.70 -28.67 12.97
N THR A 230 24.53 -27.63 13.01
CA THR A 230 24.53 -26.60 14.04
C THR A 230 23.91 -25.30 13.58
N TYR A 231 23.39 -25.25 12.35
CA TYR A 231 22.58 -24.12 11.88
C TYR A 231 21.28 -24.13 12.69
N ASP A 232 21.13 -23.18 13.59
CA ASP A 232 19.94 -23.06 14.45
C ASP A 232 18.67 -23.06 13.61
N GLU A 233 17.67 -23.88 13.96
CA GLU A 233 16.42 -24.00 13.15
C GLU A 233 15.64 -22.71 13.09
N TRP A 234 15.57 -21.94 14.19
CA TRP A 234 14.94 -20.64 14.22
C TRP A 234 15.60 -19.66 13.23
N GLU A 235 16.92 -19.65 13.19
CA GLU A 235 17.68 -18.84 12.24
C GLU A 235 17.43 -19.34 10.81
N LYS A 236 17.51 -20.65 10.60
CA LYS A 236 17.37 -21.27 9.27
C LYS A 236 16.00 -21.03 8.65
N ASP A 237 14.93 -21.14 9.44
CA ASP A 237 13.55 -20.98 8.98
C ASP A 237 13.27 -19.61 8.36
N PHE A 238 13.97 -18.57 8.83
CA PHE A 238 13.79 -17.21 8.30
C PHE A 238 14.93 -16.77 7.37
N ARG A 239 16.10 -17.35 7.49
CA ARG A 239 17.25 -16.97 6.67
C ARG A 239 17.26 -17.62 5.31
N ILE A 240 16.72 -18.82 5.17
CA ILE A 240 16.66 -19.60 3.93
C ILE A 240 15.21 -19.81 3.56
N ARG A 241 14.71 -19.06 2.57
CA ARG A 241 13.30 -19.11 2.18
C ARG A 241 13.12 -19.02 0.68
N GLU A 242 12.02 -19.60 0.21
CA GLU A 242 11.51 -19.42 -1.14
C GLU A 242 10.40 -18.35 -1.14
N TYR A 243 10.50 -17.42 -2.07
CA TYR A 243 9.57 -16.30 -2.21
C TYR A 243 8.81 -16.41 -3.52
N LYS A 244 7.51 -16.53 -3.43
CA LYS A 244 6.63 -16.59 -4.61
C LYS A 244 6.39 -15.20 -5.19
N ALA A 245 6.05 -15.18 -6.48
CA ALA A 245 5.64 -13.95 -7.16
C ALA A 245 4.27 -13.48 -6.68
N TYR A 246 4.11 -12.17 -6.59
CA TYR A 246 2.83 -11.49 -6.36
C TYR A 246 2.49 -10.60 -7.56
N SER A 247 1.21 -10.33 -7.76
CA SER A 247 0.78 -9.48 -8.86
C SER A 247 1.24 -8.02 -8.65
N ASN A 248 1.54 -7.35 -9.76
CA ASN A 248 1.81 -5.92 -9.73
C ASN A 248 0.52 -5.17 -9.37
N ILE A 249 0.58 -4.44 -8.26
CA ILE A 249 -0.58 -3.74 -7.72
C ILE A 249 -1.05 -2.59 -8.62
N ASP A 250 -0.15 -1.90 -9.33
CA ASP A 250 -0.52 -0.81 -10.25
C ASP A 250 -1.32 -1.32 -11.43
N TYR A 251 -0.90 -2.45 -11.99
CA TYR A 251 -1.57 -3.09 -13.11
C TYR A 251 -3.04 -3.41 -12.78
N TRP A 252 -3.29 -4.03 -11.63
CA TRP A 252 -4.63 -4.45 -11.26
C TRP A 252 -5.46 -3.31 -10.66
N ALA A 253 -4.86 -2.39 -9.90
CA ALA A 253 -5.57 -1.23 -9.38
C ALA A 253 -6.23 -0.40 -10.50
N THR A 254 -5.50 -0.19 -11.60
CA THR A 254 -6.02 0.52 -12.78
C THR A 254 -7.19 -0.24 -13.42
N ARG A 255 -7.07 -1.57 -13.60
CA ARG A 255 -8.11 -2.38 -14.24
C ARG A 255 -9.36 -2.56 -13.40
N LEU A 256 -9.19 -2.74 -12.10
CA LEU A 256 -10.28 -3.01 -11.18
C LEU A 256 -10.88 -1.73 -10.59
N GLN A 257 -10.25 -0.58 -10.85
CA GLN A 257 -10.59 0.69 -10.23
C GLN A 257 -10.67 0.55 -8.70
N THR A 258 -9.57 0.11 -8.13
CA THR A 258 -9.33 0.10 -6.68
C THR A 258 -8.18 1.05 -6.36
N LYS A 259 -7.97 1.36 -5.09
CA LYS A 259 -6.66 1.79 -4.65
C LYS A 259 -5.70 0.61 -4.64
N LYS A 260 -4.42 0.88 -4.51
CA LYS A 260 -3.39 -0.16 -4.56
C LYS A 260 -3.44 -1.04 -3.31
N TYR A 261 -3.29 -2.34 -3.50
CA TYR A 261 -2.91 -3.24 -2.43
C TYR A 261 -1.41 -3.08 -2.13
N SER A 262 -0.91 -3.78 -1.12
CA SER A 262 0.50 -3.70 -0.77
C SER A 262 1.40 -4.50 -1.71
N ASN A 263 2.63 -4.03 -1.94
CA ASN A 263 3.73 -4.83 -2.50
C ASN A 263 4.52 -5.58 -1.42
N LEU A 264 4.15 -5.45 -0.16
CA LEU A 264 4.88 -6.01 0.98
C LEU A 264 4.41 -7.43 1.33
N ASP A 265 4.09 -8.22 0.31
CA ASP A 265 3.51 -9.55 0.48
C ASP A 265 4.49 -10.60 0.99
N ASN A 266 5.80 -10.37 0.82
CA ASN A 266 6.88 -11.31 1.15
C ASN A 266 7.76 -10.79 2.31
N PRO A 267 7.32 -10.85 3.57
CA PRO A 267 8.17 -10.54 4.70
C PRO A 267 9.31 -11.57 4.82
N THR A 268 10.49 -11.12 5.21
CA THR A 268 11.61 -12.02 5.49
C THR A 268 11.69 -12.46 6.95
N GLY A 269 11.12 -11.66 7.85
CA GLY A 269 11.33 -11.82 9.29
C GLY A 269 12.72 -11.41 9.75
N ILE A 270 13.49 -10.71 8.94
CA ILE A 270 14.84 -10.25 9.26
C ILE A 270 14.84 -8.73 9.40
N TYR A 271 15.38 -8.28 10.52
CA TYR A 271 15.61 -6.88 10.85
C TYR A 271 17.07 -6.51 10.61
N VAL A 272 17.33 -5.33 10.10
CA VAL A 272 18.66 -4.77 9.86
C VAL A 272 18.82 -3.43 10.52
N ASN A 273 20.07 -3.06 10.85
CA ASN A 273 20.39 -1.75 11.39
C ASN A 273 20.87 -0.80 10.28
N LYS A 274 20.76 0.49 10.56
CA LYS A 274 21.37 1.50 9.69
C LYS A 274 22.88 1.25 9.59
N ASP A 275 23.43 1.46 8.39
CA ASP A 275 24.85 1.25 8.04
C ASP A 275 25.33 -0.21 8.18
N GLU A 276 24.45 -1.15 8.47
CA GLU A 276 24.79 -2.57 8.47
C GLU A 276 25.05 -3.04 7.05
N GLU A 277 26.12 -3.83 6.90
CA GLU A 277 26.41 -4.50 5.65
C GLU A 277 25.95 -5.93 5.72
N ILE A 278 25.10 -6.31 4.77
CA ILE A 278 24.55 -7.68 4.72
C ILE A 278 24.90 -8.36 3.41
N ILE A 279 25.06 -9.67 3.47
CA ILE A 279 25.09 -10.55 2.31
C ILE A 279 23.67 -11.07 2.07
N VAL A 280 23.25 -11.06 0.81
CA VAL A 280 22.02 -11.67 0.34
C VAL A 280 22.36 -12.61 -0.81
N LEU A 281 22.14 -13.88 -0.60
CA LEU A 281 22.41 -14.94 -1.59
C LEU A 281 21.11 -15.28 -2.31
N VAL A 282 21.11 -15.10 -3.62
CA VAL A 282 19.92 -15.25 -4.44
C VAL A 282 20.08 -16.40 -5.42
N GLY A 283 19.12 -17.29 -5.43
CA GLY A 283 19.06 -18.40 -6.36
C GLY A 283 18.65 -17.94 -7.76
N ASN A 284 18.21 -18.91 -8.57
CA ASN A 284 17.81 -18.63 -9.93
C ASN A 284 16.64 -17.63 -9.99
N ILE A 285 16.82 -16.56 -10.75
CA ILE A 285 15.77 -15.59 -11.06
C ILE A 285 15.19 -15.98 -12.43
N PRO A 286 13.88 -16.24 -12.52
CA PRO A 286 13.28 -16.59 -13.81
C PRO A 286 13.54 -15.51 -14.87
N GLU A 287 13.78 -15.93 -16.11
CA GLU A 287 14.10 -15.03 -17.21
C GLU A 287 13.07 -13.91 -17.37
N GLY A 288 13.56 -12.68 -17.49
CA GLY A 288 12.74 -11.48 -17.60
C GLY A 288 12.13 -10.98 -16.29
N GLN A 289 12.32 -11.69 -15.18
CA GLN A 289 11.84 -11.26 -13.87
C GLN A 289 12.87 -10.38 -13.13
N LYS A 290 12.35 -9.56 -12.24
CA LYS A 290 13.15 -8.72 -11.35
C LYS A 290 12.79 -9.02 -9.91
N VAL A 291 13.78 -9.02 -9.06
CA VAL A 291 13.61 -9.15 -7.62
C VAL A 291 14.40 -8.05 -6.92
N SER A 292 13.84 -7.53 -5.86
CA SER A 292 14.52 -6.54 -5.01
C SER A 292 14.22 -6.81 -3.55
N LEU A 293 15.01 -6.21 -2.69
CA LEU A 293 14.81 -6.21 -1.26
C LEU A 293 14.43 -4.80 -0.82
N GLN A 294 13.35 -4.66 -0.07
CA GLN A 294 12.95 -3.39 0.52
C GLN A 294 13.12 -3.43 2.03
N CYS A 295 13.81 -2.44 2.58
CA CYS A 295 13.90 -2.20 4.01
C CYS A 295 12.80 -1.21 4.41
N ILE A 296 11.85 -1.63 5.23
CA ILE A 296 10.85 -0.74 5.81
C ILE A 296 11.43 -0.13 7.06
N TRP A 297 11.74 1.15 7.02
CA TRP A 297 12.38 1.84 8.14
C TRP A 297 11.44 1.91 9.34
N GLU A 298 11.97 1.54 10.48
CA GLU A 298 11.20 1.46 11.72
C GLU A 298 10.61 2.82 12.11
N GLU A 299 11.35 3.90 11.92
CA GLU A 299 10.90 5.25 12.20
C GLU A 299 9.77 5.70 11.26
N ASN A 300 9.68 5.09 10.08
CA ASN A 300 8.68 5.43 9.07
C ASN A 300 7.35 4.70 9.25
N VAL A 301 7.28 3.71 10.11
CA VAL A 301 6.03 2.97 10.40
C VAL A 301 5.30 3.57 11.59
N TYR A 302 5.97 4.43 12.33
CA TYR A 302 5.53 4.91 13.61
C TYR A 302 5.75 6.41 13.80
N THR A 303 4.74 7.16 14.15
CA THR A 303 4.86 8.56 14.56
C THR A 303 4.17 8.91 15.84
N SER A 304 4.79 9.87 16.51
CA SER A 304 4.25 10.60 17.63
C SER A 304 3.71 11.97 17.20
N GLY A 305 2.83 12.00 16.21
CA GLY A 305 1.91 13.09 16.28
C GLY A 305 2.05 14.36 15.49
N SER A 306 2.84 14.50 14.43
CA SER A 306 2.53 15.54 13.45
C SER A 306 1.86 14.92 12.21
N SER A 307 0.84 15.58 11.67
CA SER A 307 0.16 15.09 10.46
C SER A 307 1.12 14.94 9.26
N THR A 308 2.18 15.73 9.23
CA THR A 308 3.19 15.70 8.17
C THR A 308 4.12 14.49 8.32
N ASP A 309 4.53 14.16 9.54
CA ASP A 309 5.34 12.98 9.83
C ASP A 309 4.51 11.71 9.64
N TYR A 310 3.25 11.75 10.03
CA TYR A 310 2.28 10.71 9.82
C TYR A 310 2.18 10.28 8.34
N TYR A 311 2.02 11.21 7.42
CA TYR A 311 1.94 10.90 5.98
C TYR A 311 3.27 10.40 5.42
N LYS A 312 4.40 10.96 5.82
CA LYS A 312 5.72 10.50 5.39
C LYS A 312 6.01 9.06 5.82
N GLN A 313 5.60 8.70 7.02
CA GLN A 313 5.89 7.39 7.61
C GLN A 313 4.93 6.30 7.15
N THR A 314 3.77 6.70 6.67
CA THR A 314 2.80 5.76 6.12
C THR A 314 3.15 5.29 4.72
N GLN A 315 4.20 5.83 4.11
CA GLN A 315 4.60 5.43 2.76
C GLN A 315 5.56 4.24 2.72
N ALA A 316 5.58 3.34 3.72
CA ALA A 316 6.49 2.21 3.76
C ALA A 316 7.79 2.52 3.01
N THR A 317 8.26 3.75 3.20
CA THR A 317 9.43 4.26 2.54
C THR A 317 10.63 3.68 3.23
N GLY A 318 11.31 2.93 2.53
CA GLY A 318 12.61 2.44 2.86
C GLY A 318 13.40 2.39 1.59
N THR A 319 14.63 2.01 1.70
CA THR A 319 15.47 1.83 0.54
C THR A 319 15.14 0.52 -0.13
N THR A 320 15.04 0.56 -1.45
CA THR A 320 14.93 -0.64 -2.28
C THR A 320 16.28 -0.98 -2.86
N TYR A 321 16.66 -2.25 -2.76
CA TYR A 321 17.92 -2.81 -3.25
C TYR A 321 17.61 -3.81 -4.34
N SER A 322 18.06 -3.59 -5.57
CA SER A 322 18.00 -4.60 -6.63
C SER A 322 18.85 -5.81 -6.26
N LEU A 323 18.36 -7.01 -6.57
CA LEU A 323 19.08 -8.25 -6.36
C LEU A 323 19.41 -8.91 -7.69
N GLU A 324 20.58 -9.52 -7.73
CA GLU A 324 21.04 -10.37 -8.83
C GLU A 324 21.28 -11.80 -8.32
N GLU A 325 21.31 -12.77 -9.22
CA GLU A 325 21.67 -14.15 -8.85
C GLU A 325 23.04 -14.22 -8.19
N GLY A 326 23.17 -15.05 -7.17
CA GLY A 326 24.40 -15.23 -6.42
C GLY A 326 24.57 -14.23 -5.29
N VAL A 327 25.78 -13.76 -5.08
CA VAL A 327 26.17 -12.91 -3.93
C VAL A 327 25.78 -11.47 -4.19
N ASN A 328 24.97 -10.89 -3.31
CA ASN A 328 24.66 -9.48 -3.25
C ASN A 328 25.19 -8.90 -1.94
N LEU A 329 25.86 -7.79 -2.03
CA LEU A 329 26.34 -7.04 -0.89
C LEU A 329 25.61 -5.73 -0.79
N LEU A 330 24.99 -5.50 0.35
CA LEU A 330 24.11 -4.37 0.54
C LEU A 330 24.50 -3.64 1.82
N LYS A 331 24.66 -2.31 1.70
CA LYS A 331 24.76 -1.44 2.86
C LYS A 331 23.40 -0.84 3.17
N MET A 332 22.89 -1.11 4.35
CA MET A 332 21.57 -0.68 4.79
C MET A 332 21.55 0.82 5.11
N GLN A 333 20.60 1.54 4.53
CA GLN A 333 20.49 2.99 4.73
C GLN A 333 19.63 3.37 5.94
N GLY A 334 18.82 2.46 6.44
CA GLY A 334 18.00 2.70 7.61
C GLY A 334 17.70 1.41 8.37
N PRO A 335 17.35 1.50 9.67
CA PRO A 335 16.96 0.35 10.45
C PRO A 335 15.54 -0.07 10.08
N GLY A 336 15.30 -1.40 9.96
CA GLY A 336 13.96 -1.88 9.68
C GLY A 336 13.89 -3.34 9.28
N GLN A 337 12.66 -3.77 8.98
CA GLN A 337 12.35 -5.11 8.49
C GLN A 337 12.54 -5.19 6.98
N LEU A 338 13.04 -6.32 6.53
CA LEU A 338 13.25 -6.60 5.11
C LEU A 338 12.06 -7.33 4.51
N PHE A 339 11.68 -6.91 3.30
CA PHE A 339 10.65 -7.55 2.47
C PHE A 339 11.24 -7.83 1.08
N VAL A 340 10.93 -9.00 0.54
CA VAL A 340 11.31 -9.34 -0.83
C VAL A 340 10.23 -8.82 -1.78
N MET A 341 10.64 -8.05 -2.75
CA MET A 341 9.77 -7.50 -3.79
C MET A 341 9.93 -8.36 -5.04
N TYR A 342 8.99 -9.26 -5.25
CA TYR A 342 8.90 -10.09 -6.44
C TYR A 342 7.49 -9.97 -7.01
N ASN A 343 7.30 -8.96 -7.87
CA ASN A 343 6.01 -8.61 -8.45
C ASN A 343 6.06 -8.76 -9.97
N VAL A 344 5.03 -9.37 -10.52
CA VAL A 344 4.91 -9.62 -11.97
C VAL A 344 3.71 -8.89 -12.55
N ASP A 345 3.85 -8.42 -13.77
CA ASP A 345 2.83 -7.63 -14.43
C ASP A 345 1.74 -8.50 -15.07
N GLY A 346 0.52 -7.99 -15.04
CA GLY A 346 -0.60 -8.48 -15.80
C GLY A 346 -0.87 -9.97 -15.64
N GLU A 347 -0.95 -10.63 -16.78
CA GLU A 347 -1.27 -12.05 -16.85
C GLU A 347 -0.06 -12.98 -16.57
N GLN A 348 1.12 -12.42 -16.30
CA GLN A 348 2.32 -13.22 -16.05
C GLN A 348 2.19 -14.09 -14.81
N LEU A 349 1.44 -13.64 -13.81
CA LEU A 349 1.17 -14.42 -12.60
C LEU A 349 0.49 -15.77 -12.93
N LEU A 350 -0.35 -15.82 -13.97
CA LEU A 350 -1.01 -17.04 -14.42
C LEU A 350 -0.05 -18.09 -14.97
N ASN A 351 1.14 -17.70 -15.39
CA ASN A 351 2.19 -18.62 -15.83
C ASN A 351 2.91 -19.28 -14.66
N ASN A 352 2.46 -19.01 -13.43
CA ASN A 352 3.02 -19.53 -12.20
C ASN A 352 4.55 -19.40 -12.15
N PRO A 353 5.10 -18.15 -12.11
CA PRO A 353 6.53 -17.93 -12.10
C PRO A 353 7.18 -18.70 -10.95
N ALA A 354 8.33 -19.33 -11.20
CA ALA A 354 9.02 -20.10 -10.19
C ALA A 354 9.36 -19.21 -8.98
N PRO A 355 9.24 -19.72 -7.75
CA PRO A 355 9.67 -18.99 -6.57
C PRO A 355 11.19 -18.77 -6.60
N ILE A 356 11.62 -17.68 -5.97
CA ILE A 356 13.03 -17.32 -5.86
C ILE A 356 13.51 -17.67 -4.47
N LYS A 357 14.54 -18.51 -4.38
CA LYS A 357 15.18 -18.86 -3.11
C LYS A 357 16.17 -17.77 -2.72
N ILE A 358 16.07 -17.30 -1.49
CA ILE A 358 16.99 -16.29 -0.94
C ILE A 358 17.51 -16.79 0.41
N HIS A 359 18.79 -16.59 0.62
CA HIS A 359 19.46 -16.87 1.87
C HIS A 359 20.19 -15.61 2.36
N ILE A 360 19.80 -15.11 3.52
CA ILE A 360 20.52 -14.06 4.25
C ILE A 360 21.33 -14.73 5.36
N PRO A 361 22.66 -14.93 5.19
CA PRO A 361 23.44 -15.84 6.03
C PRO A 361 23.48 -15.42 7.51
N LEU A 362 23.89 -16.38 8.33
CA LEU A 362 24.21 -16.15 9.75
C LEU A 362 25.12 -14.94 9.93
N GLY A 363 24.73 -14.05 10.85
CA GLY A 363 25.49 -12.87 11.18
C GLY A 363 25.13 -11.62 10.35
N HIS A 364 24.23 -11.72 9.41
CA HIS A 364 23.71 -10.61 8.63
C HIS A 364 22.24 -10.38 9.00
N GLY A 365 21.94 -9.19 9.53
CA GLY A 365 20.64 -8.91 10.11
C GLY A 365 20.30 -9.79 11.31
N VAL A 366 19.16 -9.54 11.91
CA VAL A 366 18.65 -10.27 13.09
C VAL A 366 17.33 -10.90 12.74
N VAL A 367 17.17 -12.19 13.06
CA VAL A 367 15.90 -12.87 12.90
C VAL A 367 14.93 -12.37 13.96
N ASN A 368 13.91 -11.66 13.51
CA ASN A 368 12.75 -11.26 14.31
C ASN A 368 11.60 -12.26 14.16
N GLY A 369 11.58 -12.96 13.03
CA GLY A 369 10.51 -13.86 12.66
C GLY A 369 9.22 -13.14 12.27
N PHE A 370 8.26 -13.89 11.79
CA PHE A 370 6.89 -13.49 11.53
C PHE A 370 5.98 -14.71 11.56
N PHE A 371 4.68 -14.48 11.70
CA PHE A 371 3.69 -15.55 11.58
C PHE A 371 3.12 -15.58 10.16
N ASP A 372 3.09 -16.77 9.57
CA ASP A 372 2.48 -17.02 8.27
C ASP A 372 1.43 -18.12 8.39
N LEU A 373 0.17 -17.80 8.11
CA LEU A 373 -0.92 -18.75 8.18
C LEU A 373 -0.75 -19.95 7.25
N GLU A 374 -0.05 -19.77 6.12
CA GLU A 374 0.22 -20.86 5.17
C GLU A 374 1.15 -21.93 5.77
N GLU A 375 2.11 -21.53 6.62
CA GLU A 375 3.14 -22.39 7.22
C GLU A 375 2.85 -22.70 8.69
N HIS A 376 2.50 -21.71 9.48
CA HIS A 376 2.43 -21.76 10.95
C HIS A 376 0.97 -21.91 11.43
N LYS A 377 0.36 -23.04 11.20
CA LYS A 377 -1.10 -23.25 11.29
C LYS A 377 -1.69 -23.33 12.70
N THR A 378 -0.96 -22.92 13.74
CA THR A 378 -1.41 -23.05 15.13
C THR A 378 -1.17 -21.78 15.96
N ASP A 379 -2.04 -21.55 16.93
CA ASP A 379 -1.86 -20.47 17.91
C ASP A 379 -0.62 -20.69 18.78
N ALA A 380 -0.28 -21.94 19.08
CA ALA A 380 0.95 -22.26 19.82
C ALA A 380 2.21 -21.81 19.05
N LYS A 381 2.21 -21.97 17.71
CA LYS A 381 3.33 -21.49 16.88
C LYS A 381 3.37 -19.97 16.82
N TYR A 382 2.22 -19.31 16.74
CA TYR A 382 2.15 -17.85 16.85
C TYR A 382 2.74 -17.36 18.18
N ALA A 383 2.32 -17.93 19.29
CA ALA A 383 2.80 -17.58 20.62
C ALA A 383 4.33 -17.76 20.75
N GLU A 384 4.84 -18.86 20.21
CA GLU A 384 6.30 -19.10 20.13
C GLU A 384 7.01 -18.00 19.33
N LEU A 385 6.52 -17.72 18.10
CA LEU A 385 7.14 -16.78 17.19
C LEU A 385 7.16 -15.35 17.75
N ILE A 386 6.02 -14.84 18.24
CA ILE A 386 5.95 -13.49 18.77
C ILE A 386 6.74 -13.33 20.07
N SER A 387 6.86 -14.38 20.88
CA SER A 387 7.67 -14.36 22.10
C SER A 387 9.17 -14.30 21.82
N LYS A 388 9.62 -14.93 20.74
CA LYS A 388 11.01 -14.88 20.28
C LYS A 388 11.38 -13.59 19.56
N ALA A 389 10.41 -12.89 18.98
CA ALA A 389 10.63 -11.63 18.31
C ALA A 389 11.14 -10.56 19.30
N THR A 390 12.06 -9.72 18.85
CA THR A 390 12.75 -8.74 19.70
C THR A 390 12.59 -7.30 19.23
N HIS A 391 12.09 -7.07 18.01
CA HIS A 391 11.97 -5.75 17.43
C HIS A 391 10.56 -5.18 17.57
N LYS A 392 10.41 -3.92 17.25
CA LYS A 392 9.22 -3.11 17.51
C LYS A 392 7.97 -3.62 16.80
N TYR A 393 8.11 -4.11 15.57
CA TYR A 393 7.00 -4.58 14.76
C TYR A 393 7.06 -6.08 14.55
N PHE A 394 5.89 -6.68 14.48
CA PHE A 394 5.74 -8.09 14.17
C PHE A 394 4.70 -8.27 13.05
N CYS A 395 5.02 -9.10 12.07
CA CYS A 395 4.17 -9.36 10.94
C CYS A 395 3.34 -10.63 11.16
N VAL A 396 2.06 -10.55 10.82
CA VAL A 396 1.15 -11.71 10.72
C VAL A 396 0.57 -11.71 9.32
N ARG A 397 0.92 -12.72 8.53
CA ARG A 397 0.40 -12.90 7.17
C ARG A 397 -0.71 -13.93 7.16
N GLY A 398 -1.94 -13.50 6.81
CA GLY A 398 -3.06 -14.37 6.52
C GLY A 398 -3.10 -14.77 5.04
N GLU A 399 -4.27 -15.18 4.56
CA GLU A 399 -4.50 -15.49 3.15
C GLU A 399 -4.73 -14.21 2.30
N ARG A 400 -5.43 -13.24 2.88
CA ARG A 400 -5.82 -11.97 2.22
C ARG A 400 -5.44 -10.74 3.03
N MET A 401 -5.25 -10.89 4.33
CA MET A 401 -4.92 -9.82 5.27
C MET A 401 -3.51 -9.98 5.79
N MET A 402 -2.80 -8.88 5.96
CA MET A 402 -1.49 -8.84 6.58
C MET A 402 -1.45 -7.76 7.65
N PHE A 403 -1.09 -8.14 8.88
CA PHE A 403 -0.83 -7.22 9.97
C PHE A 403 0.68 -6.97 10.11
N TYR A 404 1.04 -5.70 10.23
CA TYR A 404 2.40 -5.28 10.59
C TYR A 404 2.29 -4.33 11.78
N PHE A 405 2.14 -4.92 12.97
CA PHE A 405 1.72 -4.22 14.16
C PHE A 405 2.81 -4.13 15.23
N HIS A 406 2.65 -3.16 16.11
CA HIS A 406 3.52 -2.96 17.27
C HIS A 406 3.49 -4.22 18.16
N ARG A 407 4.63 -4.92 18.24
CA ARG A 407 4.75 -6.23 18.88
C ARG A 407 4.27 -6.25 20.34
N LEU A 408 4.67 -5.25 21.14
CA LEU A 408 4.24 -5.21 22.54
C LEU A 408 2.74 -5.02 22.69
N LYS A 409 2.12 -4.28 21.79
CA LYS A 409 0.65 -4.12 21.79
C LYS A 409 -0.07 -5.37 21.32
N MET A 410 0.54 -6.14 20.42
CA MET A 410 0.03 -7.46 20.08
C MET A 410 0.14 -8.43 21.27
N LEU A 411 1.25 -8.41 22.00
CA LEU A 411 1.43 -9.22 23.21
C LEU A 411 0.44 -8.84 24.31
N ASP A 412 0.12 -7.55 24.47
CA ASP A 412 -0.89 -7.10 25.43
C ASP A 412 -2.31 -7.57 25.05
N ALA A 413 -2.62 -7.59 23.76
CA ALA A 413 -3.96 -7.87 23.25
C ALA A 413 -4.20 -9.37 22.96
N ALA A 414 -3.23 -10.05 22.41
CA ALA A 414 -3.34 -11.43 21.91
C ALA A 414 -1.99 -12.15 22.07
N PRO A 415 -1.56 -12.47 23.32
CA PRO A 415 -0.24 -13.08 23.54
C PRO A 415 -0.12 -14.51 23.05
N THR A 416 -1.23 -15.23 22.95
CA THR A 416 -1.24 -16.70 22.71
C THR A 416 -2.11 -17.14 21.54
N GLU A 417 -2.92 -16.26 20.97
CA GLU A 417 -3.82 -16.61 19.87
C GLU A 417 -3.85 -15.53 18.81
N ILE A 418 -3.93 -15.94 17.55
CA ILE A 418 -4.08 -15.08 16.38
C ILE A 418 -5.01 -15.69 15.31
N LEU A 419 -5.15 -17.02 15.30
CA LEU A 419 -5.89 -17.72 14.23
C LEU A 419 -7.31 -17.22 14.11
N SER A 420 -8.01 -17.08 15.24
CA SER A 420 -9.40 -16.64 15.24
C SER A 420 -9.58 -15.27 14.60
N ALA A 421 -8.63 -14.37 14.80
CA ALA A 421 -8.65 -13.03 14.24
C ALA A 421 -8.22 -13.02 12.77
N ILE A 422 -7.08 -13.63 12.43
CA ILE A 422 -6.57 -13.56 11.06
C ILE A 422 -7.51 -14.24 10.06
N HIS A 423 -8.12 -15.35 10.43
CA HIS A 423 -9.15 -16.00 9.61
C HIS A 423 -10.39 -15.09 9.42
N LEU A 424 -10.84 -14.43 10.50
CA LEU A 424 -11.95 -13.50 10.39
C LEU A 424 -11.64 -12.32 9.46
N TRP A 425 -10.46 -11.76 9.57
CA TRP A 425 -10.05 -10.65 8.69
C TRP A 425 -9.81 -11.09 7.24
N ASP A 426 -9.32 -12.31 7.01
CA ASP A 426 -9.28 -12.91 5.68
C ASP A 426 -10.68 -13.06 5.08
N ASP A 427 -11.65 -13.50 5.88
CA ASP A 427 -13.07 -13.56 5.48
C ASP A 427 -13.63 -12.17 5.17
N ILE A 428 -13.35 -11.17 6.02
CA ILE A 428 -13.82 -9.79 5.82
C ILE A 428 -13.27 -9.20 4.51
N VAL A 429 -11.97 -9.35 4.24
CA VAL A 429 -11.39 -8.95 2.94
C VAL A 429 -12.10 -9.69 1.80
N GLY A 430 -12.31 -10.99 1.94
CA GLY A 430 -13.01 -11.81 0.95
C GLY A 430 -14.44 -11.34 0.70
N TRP A 431 -15.17 -10.94 1.75
CA TRP A 431 -16.54 -10.41 1.61
C TRP A 431 -16.55 -9.07 0.86
N GLU A 432 -15.65 -8.16 1.17
CA GLU A 432 -15.54 -6.90 0.42
C GLU A 432 -15.16 -7.14 -1.03
N GLN A 433 -14.23 -8.06 -1.30
CA GLN A 433 -13.86 -8.45 -2.66
C GLN A 433 -15.04 -9.08 -3.41
N SER A 434 -15.86 -9.88 -2.74
CA SER A 434 -17.05 -10.47 -3.35
C SER A 434 -18.09 -9.41 -3.72
N LEU A 435 -18.29 -8.43 -2.83
CA LEU A 435 -19.22 -7.32 -3.05
C LEU A 435 -18.87 -6.48 -4.28
N MET A 436 -17.60 -6.29 -4.55
CA MET A 436 -17.13 -5.54 -5.72
C MET A 436 -16.81 -6.41 -6.94
N GLY A 437 -17.07 -7.71 -6.87
CA GLY A 437 -16.95 -8.64 -7.99
C GLY A 437 -15.53 -8.98 -8.39
N ILE A 438 -14.56 -8.93 -7.48
CA ILE A 438 -13.16 -9.29 -7.78
C ILE A 438 -12.73 -10.65 -7.23
N SER A 439 -13.60 -11.35 -6.50
CA SER A 439 -13.28 -12.68 -5.97
C SER A 439 -12.86 -13.67 -7.06
N GLN A 440 -13.47 -13.59 -8.25
CA GLN A 440 -13.11 -14.45 -9.36
C GLN A 440 -11.67 -14.25 -9.83
N TYR A 441 -11.20 -13.00 -9.87
CA TYR A 441 -9.81 -12.71 -10.25
C TYR A 441 -8.81 -13.34 -9.28
N ARG A 442 -9.17 -13.42 -7.98
CA ARG A 442 -8.37 -14.08 -6.97
C ARG A 442 -8.43 -15.61 -7.11
N GLN A 443 -9.61 -16.18 -7.35
CA GLN A 443 -9.78 -17.60 -7.59
C GLN A 443 -9.04 -18.07 -8.86
N ASP A 444 -9.01 -17.23 -9.87
CA ASP A 444 -8.27 -17.49 -11.13
C ASP A 444 -6.75 -17.32 -10.93
N GLY A 445 -6.28 -16.91 -9.76
CA GLY A 445 -4.86 -16.70 -9.49
C GLY A 445 -4.28 -15.42 -10.11
N LYS A 446 -5.12 -14.48 -10.54
CA LYS A 446 -4.68 -13.22 -11.16
C LYS A 446 -4.26 -12.17 -10.13
N ILE A 447 -4.81 -12.23 -8.94
CA ILE A 447 -4.51 -11.34 -7.82
C ILE A 447 -4.25 -12.21 -6.59
N ASN A 448 -3.13 -12.00 -5.95
CA ASN A 448 -2.76 -12.72 -4.73
C ASN A 448 -2.21 -11.80 -3.62
N ASN A 449 -2.19 -10.48 -3.84
CA ASN A 449 -1.72 -9.50 -2.86
C ASN A 449 -2.58 -9.48 -1.59
N HIS A 450 -1.96 -9.02 -0.51
CA HIS A 450 -2.61 -8.84 0.78
C HIS A 450 -3.09 -7.40 0.99
N MET A 451 -4.20 -7.28 1.70
CA MET A 451 -4.56 -6.02 2.36
C MET A 451 -3.62 -5.83 3.54
N PHE A 452 -2.96 -4.68 3.61
CA PHE A 452 -1.90 -4.42 4.57
C PHE A 452 -2.35 -3.41 5.63
N ALA A 453 -2.14 -3.73 6.89
CA ALA A 453 -2.46 -2.86 8.01
C ALA A 453 -1.26 -2.64 8.93
N ILE A 454 -1.09 -1.40 9.37
CA ILE A 454 -0.08 -0.97 10.34
C ILE A 454 -0.72 -0.40 11.59
N SER A 455 0.07 -0.23 12.66
CA SER A 455 -0.41 0.26 13.95
C SER A 455 0.31 1.55 14.35
N PRO A 456 -0.07 2.70 13.81
CA PRO A 456 0.51 3.97 14.21
C PRO A 456 0.18 4.32 15.67
N GLU A 457 0.99 5.19 16.27
CA GLU A 457 0.78 5.67 17.64
C GLU A 457 -0.40 6.63 17.75
N GLY A 458 -0.56 7.46 16.73
CA GLY A 458 -1.63 8.45 16.64
C GLY A 458 -2.60 8.16 15.50
N SER A 459 -3.61 9.03 15.37
CA SER A 459 -4.67 8.97 14.35
C SER A 459 -5.48 7.67 14.42
N TYR A 460 -6.68 7.80 14.91
CA TYR A 460 -7.55 6.68 15.31
C TYR A 460 -7.61 5.55 14.27
N MET A 461 -8.04 5.85 13.05
CA MET A 461 -8.07 4.96 11.89
C MET A 461 -7.93 5.76 10.60
N TRP A 462 -7.37 5.16 9.58
CA TRP A 462 -7.23 5.77 8.27
C TRP A 462 -6.86 4.73 7.21
N ALA A 463 -7.12 5.06 5.95
CA ALA A 463 -6.62 4.33 4.80
C ALA A 463 -5.91 5.28 3.83
N SER A 464 -4.88 4.79 3.20
CA SER A 464 -4.17 5.48 2.14
C SER A 464 -3.59 4.45 1.20
N ASP A 465 -3.26 4.83 -0.01
CA ASP A 465 -2.88 4.00 -1.15
C ASP A 465 -2.85 2.47 -0.92
N TYR A 466 -1.88 1.91 -0.29
CA TYR A 466 -1.69 0.45 -0.21
C TYR A 466 -1.84 -0.12 1.20
N ARG A 467 -2.34 0.66 2.18
CA ARG A 467 -2.44 0.22 3.58
C ARG A 467 -3.50 0.95 4.36
N MET A 468 -3.83 0.34 5.51
CA MET A 468 -4.65 0.93 6.55
C MET A 468 -3.81 1.16 7.80
N GLY A 469 -4.16 2.17 8.59
CA GLY A 469 -3.60 2.42 9.91
C GLY A 469 -4.67 2.28 10.98
N PHE A 470 -4.37 1.50 12.01
CA PHE A 470 -5.19 1.39 13.23
C PHE A 470 -4.33 1.81 14.41
N VAL A 471 -4.75 2.85 15.14
CA VAL A 471 -3.99 3.30 16.30
C VAL A 471 -3.66 2.13 17.22
N TYR A 472 -2.41 2.03 17.65
CA TYR A 472 -1.92 0.85 18.37
C TYR A 472 -2.71 0.50 19.64
N THR A 473 -3.38 1.46 20.27
CA THR A 473 -4.28 1.24 21.40
C THR A 473 -5.60 0.54 21.01
N TYR A 474 -5.94 0.53 19.72
CA TYR A 474 -7.14 -0.13 19.20
C TYR A 474 -6.95 -1.61 18.92
N LEU A 475 -5.71 -2.10 18.84
CA LEU A 475 -5.40 -3.48 18.45
C LEU A 475 -6.11 -4.54 19.31
N LYS A 476 -6.35 -4.24 20.59
CA LYS A 476 -7.13 -5.11 21.47
C LYS A 476 -8.55 -5.43 20.95
N ASN A 477 -9.10 -4.56 20.10
CA ASN A 477 -10.46 -4.74 19.56
C ASN A 477 -10.48 -5.61 18.30
N ILE A 478 -9.32 -5.87 17.67
CA ILE A 478 -9.25 -6.53 16.36
C ILE A 478 -8.39 -7.79 16.33
N LEU A 479 -7.57 -8.04 17.35
CA LEU A 479 -6.64 -9.18 17.36
C LEU A 479 -7.22 -10.49 17.90
N LEU A 480 -8.42 -10.46 18.45
CA LEU A 480 -9.19 -11.63 18.85
C LEU A 480 -10.59 -11.57 18.24
N ARG A 481 -11.06 -12.69 17.70
CA ARG A 481 -12.42 -12.77 17.11
C ARG A 481 -13.49 -12.32 18.08
N GLU A 482 -13.40 -12.75 19.34
CA GLU A 482 -14.39 -12.39 20.37
C GLU A 482 -14.48 -10.87 20.57
N ASN A 483 -13.34 -10.17 20.51
CA ASN A 483 -13.28 -8.73 20.66
C ASN A 483 -13.84 -8.00 19.43
N VAL A 484 -13.55 -8.50 18.23
CA VAL A 484 -14.19 -8.00 17.00
C VAL A 484 -15.69 -8.11 17.10
N MET A 485 -16.18 -9.24 17.62
CA MET A 485 -17.61 -9.55 17.75
C MET A 485 -18.28 -8.90 18.97
N ALA A 486 -17.52 -8.29 19.88
CA ALA A 486 -18.06 -7.69 21.11
C ALA A 486 -18.91 -6.45 20.84
N ALA A 487 -18.56 -5.65 19.84
CA ALA A 487 -19.30 -4.46 19.45
C ALA A 487 -19.27 -4.30 17.92
N GLU A 488 -20.34 -3.72 17.38
CA GLU A 488 -20.45 -3.42 15.96
C GLU A 488 -19.26 -2.56 15.47
N ASP A 489 -18.93 -1.52 16.24
CA ASP A 489 -17.88 -0.56 15.87
C ASP A 489 -16.49 -1.19 15.76
N ASN A 490 -16.24 -2.30 16.43
CA ASN A 490 -14.94 -2.96 16.38
C ASN A 490 -14.61 -3.51 14.97
N ALA A 491 -15.62 -3.85 14.18
CA ALA A 491 -15.45 -4.23 12.79
C ALA A 491 -15.80 -3.11 11.81
N TRP A 492 -16.73 -2.21 12.18
CA TRP A 492 -17.18 -1.14 11.31
C TRP A 492 -16.02 -0.25 10.83
N GLY A 493 -15.25 0.31 11.76
CA GLY A 493 -14.16 1.22 11.44
C GLY A 493 -13.11 0.58 10.52
N PRO A 494 -12.53 -0.57 10.88
CA PRO A 494 -11.62 -1.28 9.99
C PRO A 494 -12.19 -1.60 8.60
N ALA A 495 -13.46 -2.02 8.51
CA ALA A 495 -14.12 -2.25 7.24
C ALA A 495 -14.38 -0.96 6.45
N HIS A 496 -14.60 0.17 7.12
CA HIS A 496 -14.68 1.49 6.50
C HIS A 496 -13.34 1.88 5.85
N GLU A 497 -12.24 1.68 6.55
CA GLU A 497 -10.90 1.96 6.02
C GLU A 497 -10.54 1.02 4.85
N MET A 498 -10.89 -0.24 4.97
CA MET A 498 -10.74 -1.21 3.88
C MET A 498 -11.59 -0.82 2.67
N GLY A 499 -12.80 -0.35 2.93
CA GLY A 499 -13.72 0.17 1.91
C GLY A 499 -13.12 1.32 1.10
N HIS A 500 -12.28 2.18 1.69
CA HIS A 500 -11.55 3.22 0.97
C HIS A 500 -10.60 2.66 -0.09
N VAL A 501 -10.04 1.48 0.12
CA VAL A 501 -9.20 0.81 -0.87
C VAL A 501 -10.06 0.26 -2.02
N HIS A 502 -11.29 -0.14 -1.76
CA HIS A 502 -12.15 -0.85 -2.70
C HIS A 502 -13.13 0.03 -3.49
N GLN A 503 -13.47 1.21 -2.99
CA GLN A 503 -14.59 2.01 -3.49
C GLN A 503 -14.40 2.73 -4.82
N ALA A 504 -13.16 2.82 -5.34
CA ALA A 504 -12.82 3.79 -6.39
C ALA A 504 -13.73 3.74 -7.63
N ALA A 505 -14.23 2.56 -8.02
CA ALA A 505 -15.15 2.45 -9.16
C ALA A 505 -16.48 3.21 -8.94
N ILE A 506 -16.95 3.29 -7.71
CA ILE A 506 -18.22 3.94 -7.34
C ILE A 506 -18.03 5.24 -6.55
N ASN A 507 -16.83 5.78 -6.57
CA ASN A 507 -16.46 6.98 -5.82
C ASN A 507 -16.36 8.22 -6.72
N TRP A 508 -16.67 9.36 -6.13
CA TRP A 508 -16.38 10.71 -6.63
C TRP A 508 -16.35 11.69 -5.45
N PRO A 509 -15.74 12.88 -5.58
CA PRO A 509 -15.80 13.93 -4.56
C PRO A 509 -17.23 14.22 -4.11
N SER A 510 -17.48 14.29 -2.84
CA SER A 510 -18.75 14.32 -2.11
C SER A 510 -19.33 12.95 -1.71
N SER A 511 -18.73 11.83 -2.15
CA SER A 511 -19.19 10.50 -1.76
C SER A 511 -18.12 9.65 -1.10
N THR A 512 -16.90 10.17 -0.93
CA THR A 512 -15.74 9.39 -0.48
C THR A 512 -15.94 8.75 0.90
N GLU A 513 -16.57 9.46 1.84
CA GLU A 513 -16.85 8.95 3.19
C GLU A 513 -18.18 8.19 3.30
N SER A 514 -18.84 7.97 2.19
CA SER A 514 -20.14 7.30 2.17
C SER A 514 -20.18 6.05 1.30
N SER A 515 -19.52 6.07 0.14
CA SER A 515 -19.48 4.89 -0.75
C SER A 515 -18.67 3.73 -0.16
N ASN A 516 -17.65 4.01 0.64
CA ASN A 516 -16.92 3.01 1.41
C ASN A 516 -17.77 2.36 2.51
N ASN A 517 -18.78 3.05 3.03
CA ASN A 517 -19.67 2.50 4.07
C ASN A 517 -20.66 1.44 3.54
N LEU A 518 -20.78 1.27 2.24
CA LEU A 518 -21.41 0.09 1.66
C LEU A 518 -20.71 -1.19 2.15
N PHE A 519 -19.40 -1.17 2.15
CA PHE A 519 -18.58 -2.30 2.63
C PHE A 519 -18.71 -2.49 4.14
N SER A 520 -18.67 -1.43 4.92
CA SER A 520 -18.83 -1.49 6.37
C SER A 520 -20.18 -2.11 6.76
N ASN A 521 -21.27 -1.66 6.15
CA ASN A 521 -22.61 -2.21 6.37
C ASN A 521 -22.66 -3.68 5.99
N TYR A 522 -22.07 -4.05 4.86
CA TYR A 522 -22.05 -5.43 4.40
C TYR A 522 -21.28 -6.33 5.36
N VAL A 523 -20.11 -5.90 5.82
CA VAL A 523 -19.29 -6.65 6.78
C VAL A 523 -20.01 -6.87 8.09
N ILE A 524 -20.54 -5.82 8.72
CA ILE A 524 -21.22 -6.00 10.02
C ILE A 524 -22.49 -6.82 9.89
N ARG A 525 -23.17 -6.78 8.76
CA ARG A 525 -24.30 -7.66 8.49
C ARG A 525 -23.87 -9.11 8.37
N ARG A 526 -22.80 -9.39 7.63
CA ARG A 526 -22.20 -10.73 7.51
C ARG A 526 -21.77 -11.29 8.86
N LEU A 527 -21.31 -10.43 9.77
CA LEU A 527 -20.97 -10.79 11.15
C LEU A 527 -22.20 -11.01 12.05
N GLY A 528 -23.43 -10.73 11.57
CA GLY A 528 -24.64 -10.81 12.39
C GLY A 528 -24.71 -9.70 13.46
N LYS A 529 -23.95 -8.62 13.30
CA LYS A 529 -23.86 -7.48 14.24
C LYS A 529 -24.49 -6.20 13.69
N TYR A 530 -25.19 -6.30 12.57
CA TYR A 530 -25.75 -5.15 11.90
C TYR A 530 -26.68 -4.34 12.79
N LYS A 531 -26.38 -3.08 12.93
CA LYS A 531 -27.25 -2.03 13.43
C LYS A 531 -27.15 -0.90 12.43
N SER A 532 -28.27 -0.53 11.83
CA SER A 532 -28.26 0.57 10.86
C SER A 532 -27.74 1.84 11.50
N ARG A 533 -26.74 2.44 10.89
CA ARG A 533 -26.29 3.79 11.22
C ARG A 533 -27.28 4.82 10.64
N GLY A 534 -27.13 6.08 10.93
CA GLY A 534 -28.04 7.11 10.47
C GLY A 534 -29.32 7.25 11.29
N ARG A 535 -29.37 6.65 12.45
CA ARG A 535 -30.55 6.73 13.34
C ARG A 535 -30.90 8.16 13.77
N GLY A 536 -29.88 9.01 13.94
CA GLY A 536 -30.02 10.40 14.36
C GLY A 536 -30.39 11.37 13.24
N LEU A 537 -30.38 10.96 11.99
CA LEU A 537 -30.40 11.83 10.81
C LEU A 537 -31.69 11.79 10.02
N THR A 538 -32.76 11.30 10.63
CA THR A 538 -34.05 11.16 9.96
C THR A 538 -34.63 12.48 9.48
N SER A 539 -34.41 13.57 10.23
CA SER A 539 -34.88 14.90 9.82
C SER A 539 -34.21 15.38 8.53
N LEU A 540 -32.92 15.10 8.38
CA LEU A 540 -32.17 15.47 7.18
C LEU A 540 -32.51 14.54 6.01
N ALA A 541 -32.65 13.22 6.25
CA ALA A 541 -33.17 12.29 5.25
C ALA A 541 -34.55 12.71 4.74
N ASN A 542 -35.45 13.14 5.65
CA ASN A 542 -36.74 13.67 5.28
C ASN A 542 -36.63 14.95 4.44
N ALA A 543 -35.70 15.85 4.74
CA ALA A 543 -35.48 17.04 3.96
C ALA A 543 -35.02 16.69 2.52
N ILE A 544 -34.13 15.72 2.38
CA ILE A 544 -33.69 15.24 1.06
C ILE A 544 -34.86 14.67 0.25
N TYR A 545 -35.62 13.78 0.83
CA TYR A 545 -36.77 13.17 0.15
C TYR A 545 -37.87 14.19 -0.18
N ARG A 546 -38.15 15.13 0.72
CA ARG A 546 -39.19 16.15 0.51
C ARG A 546 -38.70 17.29 -0.37
N ASP A 547 -37.54 17.83 -0.08
CA ASP A 547 -37.03 19.05 -0.71
C ASP A 547 -36.19 18.74 -1.94
N LYS A 548 -35.88 17.44 -2.18
CA LYS A 548 -35.09 16.99 -3.30
C LYS A 548 -33.79 17.77 -3.45
N GLN A 549 -33.05 17.86 -2.36
CA GLN A 549 -31.76 18.58 -2.36
C GLN A 549 -30.76 17.94 -3.33
N VAL A 550 -29.83 18.75 -3.77
CA VAL A 550 -28.75 18.24 -4.63
C VAL A 550 -27.83 17.31 -3.87
N TRP A 551 -27.41 16.23 -4.52
CA TRP A 551 -26.54 15.24 -3.91
C TRP A 551 -25.24 15.82 -3.34
N TRP A 552 -24.55 16.66 -4.12
CA TRP A 552 -23.25 17.22 -3.75
C TRP A 552 -23.26 18.05 -2.46
N ASN A 553 -24.39 18.60 -2.07
CA ASN A 553 -24.50 19.45 -0.88
C ASN A 553 -24.34 18.65 0.43
N MET A 554 -24.19 17.37 0.33
CA MET A 554 -24.17 16.48 1.46
C MET A 554 -22.77 16.02 1.85
N GLY A 555 -21.71 16.62 1.33
CA GLY A 555 -20.32 16.26 1.61
C GLY A 555 -19.48 17.43 2.12
N THR A 556 -20.09 18.46 2.72
CA THR A 556 -19.33 19.61 3.21
C THR A 556 -18.69 19.31 4.58
N SER A 557 -17.52 19.88 4.83
CA SER A 557 -16.75 19.66 6.03
C SER A 557 -17.45 20.00 7.35
N THR A 558 -18.52 20.78 7.30
CA THR A 558 -19.30 21.22 8.47
C THR A 558 -20.36 20.20 8.92
N HIS A 559 -20.68 19.21 8.07
CA HIS A 559 -21.72 18.22 8.33
C HIS A 559 -21.30 16.79 7.97
N GLN A 560 -20.00 16.49 7.99
CA GLN A 560 -19.44 15.22 7.51
C GLN A 560 -20.15 13.97 8.04
N ASN A 561 -20.45 13.90 9.32
CA ASN A 561 -21.05 12.70 9.88
C ASN A 561 -22.50 12.49 9.46
N GLU A 562 -23.27 13.56 9.38
CA GLU A 562 -24.69 13.49 9.02
C GLU A 562 -24.85 13.16 7.54
N ASP A 563 -24.09 13.84 6.69
CA ASP A 563 -24.12 13.67 5.25
C ASP A 563 -23.61 12.28 4.83
N THR A 564 -22.56 11.82 5.47
CA THR A 564 -21.96 10.49 5.24
C THR A 564 -22.97 9.37 5.49
N GLU A 565 -23.69 9.44 6.59
CA GLU A 565 -24.68 8.41 6.94
C GLU A 565 -25.91 8.44 6.03
N ILE A 566 -26.30 9.59 5.51
CA ILE A 566 -27.40 9.72 4.55
C ILE A 566 -27.01 9.13 3.20
N HIS A 567 -25.86 9.50 2.65
CA HIS A 567 -25.39 8.98 1.37
C HIS A 567 -25.16 7.47 1.43
N MET A 568 -24.59 6.96 2.51
CA MET A 568 -24.43 5.55 2.77
C MET A 568 -25.77 4.80 2.65
N ARG A 569 -26.85 5.41 3.10
CA ARG A 569 -28.19 4.84 3.05
C ARG A 569 -28.67 4.58 1.63
N MET A 570 -28.39 5.46 0.69
CA MET A 570 -28.77 5.28 -0.72
C MET A 570 -28.15 3.99 -1.28
N ASN A 571 -26.86 3.80 -1.12
CA ASN A 571 -26.18 2.58 -1.57
C ASN A 571 -26.71 1.34 -0.86
N TRP A 572 -27.04 1.48 0.43
CA TRP A 572 -27.58 0.38 1.22
C TRP A 572 -28.99 -0.01 0.82
N GLN A 573 -29.84 0.93 0.41
CA GLN A 573 -31.16 0.66 -0.15
C GLN A 573 -31.06 -0.18 -1.44
N LEU A 574 -30.12 0.10 -2.30
CA LEU A 574 -29.85 -0.68 -3.50
C LEU A 574 -29.43 -2.11 -3.13
N TRP A 575 -28.53 -2.27 -2.13
CA TRP A 575 -28.12 -3.58 -1.66
C TRP A 575 -29.28 -4.38 -1.07
N ILE A 576 -30.07 -3.76 -0.17
CA ILE A 576 -31.23 -4.42 0.46
C ILE A 576 -32.18 -4.99 -0.60
N TYR A 577 -32.49 -4.19 -1.60
CA TYR A 577 -33.46 -4.62 -2.61
C TYR A 577 -32.90 -5.64 -3.59
N TYR A 578 -31.77 -5.34 -4.21
CA TYR A 578 -31.26 -6.14 -5.31
C TYR A 578 -30.43 -7.33 -4.88
N ASP A 579 -29.60 -7.21 -3.85
CA ASP A 579 -28.77 -8.31 -3.38
C ASP A 579 -29.43 -9.11 -2.24
N LEU A 580 -30.12 -8.47 -1.29
CA LEU A 580 -30.77 -9.20 -0.21
C LEU A 580 -32.14 -9.76 -0.63
N CYS A 581 -33.05 -8.90 -1.13
CA CYS A 581 -34.44 -9.28 -1.36
C CYS A 581 -34.66 -10.01 -2.68
N LYS A 582 -34.13 -9.50 -3.79
CA LYS A 582 -34.17 -10.15 -5.10
C LYS A 582 -33.09 -11.19 -5.31
N GLY A 583 -32.02 -11.16 -4.55
CA GLY A 583 -30.84 -11.99 -4.68
C GLY A 583 -30.63 -12.94 -3.52
N ASN A 584 -29.36 -13.04 -3.14
CA ASN A 584 -28.88 -13.83 -2.02
C ASN A 584 -27.83 -13.01 -1.27
N GLU A 585 -28.03 -12.71 0.00
CA GLU A 585 -27.08 -11.92 0.80
C GLU A 585 -25.68 -12.56 0.94
N GLN A 586 -25.60 -13.89 0.78
CA GLN A 586 -24.34 -14.63 0.85
C GLN A 586 -23.52 -14.53 -0.45
N GLU A 587 -24.18 -14.19 -1.56
CA GLU A 587 -23.58 -14.10 -2.89
C GLU A 587 -24.16 -12.88 -3.62
N ALA A 588 -23.57 -11.71 -3.35
CA ALA A 588 -23.95 -10.49 -4.05
C ALA A 588 -23.77 -10.64 -5.56
N LYS A 589 -24.75 -10.19 -6.34
CA LYS A 589 -24.70 -10.21 -7.81
C LYS A 589 -24.97 -8.85 -8.45
N PHE A 590 -25.77 -8.05 -7.80
CA PHE A 590 -26.10 -6.71 -8.31
C PHE A 590 -24.91 -5.75 -8.16
N TRP A 591 -24.35 -5.62 -6.97
CA TRP A 591 -23.21 -4.75 -6.76
C TRP A 591 -21.96 -5.16 -7.57
N PRO A 592 -21.58 -6.43 -7.64
CA PRO A 592 -20.52 -6.87 -8.54
C PRO A 592 -20.73 -6.39 -9.98
N LYS A 593 -21.96 -6.41 -10.46
CA LYS A 593 -22.28 -5.94 -11.81
C LYS A 593 -22.20 -4.43 -11.95
N VAL A 594 -22.63 -3.66 -10.93
CA VAL A 594 -22.44 -2.19 -10.90
C VAL A 594 -20.95 -1.84 -10.97
N PHE A 595 -20.13 -2.47 -10.14
CA PHE A 595 -18.68 -2.28 -10.15
C PHE A 595 -18.08 -2.64 -11.51
N ASP A 596 -18.49 -3.74 -12.10
CA ASP A 596 -17.98 -4.20 -13.41
C ASP A 596 -18.34 -3.21 -14.54
N ILE A 597 -19.56 -2.73 -14.58
CA ILE A 597 -19.99 -1.72 -15.55
C ILE A 597 -19.20 -0.41 -15.37
N MET A 598 -19.01 0.03 -14.13
CA MET A 598 -18.24 1.25 -13.86
C MET A 598 -16.79 1.13 -14.29
N ARG A 599 -16.13 -0.01 -14.01
CA ARG A 599 -14.71 -0.24 -14.35
C ARG A 599 -14.46 -0.58 -15.83
N THR A 600 -15.49 -0.94 -16.56
CA THR A 600 -15.37 -1.32 -17.99
C THR A 600 -16.00 -0.28 -18.89
N THR A 601 -17.30 -0.05 -18.78
CA THR A 601 -18.07 0.85 -19.66
C THR A 601 -17.77 2.32 -19.36
N TYR A 602 -17.65 2.68 -18.08
CA TYR A 602 -17.46 4.07 -17.64
C TYR A 602 -16.07 4.36 -17.09
N LYS A 603 -15.08 3.52 -17.39
CA LYS A 603 -13.70 3.65 -16.91
C LYS A 603 -13.04 5.00 -17.23
N ASP A 604 -13.43 5.60 -18.35
CA ASP A 604 -12.85 6.85 -18.86
C ASP A 604 -13.56 8.10 -18.30
N VAL A 605 -14.62 7.94 -17.51
CA VAL A 605 -15.25 9.05 -16.77
C VAL A 605 -14.46 9.26 -15.49
N PRO A 606 -13.67 10.35 -15.37
CA PRO A 606 -12.74 10.48 -14.25
C PRO A 606 -13.46 10.78 -12.94
N GLU A 607 -12.90 10.32 -11.83
CA GLU A 607 -13.35 10.67 -10.49
C GLU A 607 -13.30 12.19 -10.24
N SER A 608 -12.37 12.88 -10.89
CA SER A 608 -12.20 14.34 -10.81
C SER A 608 -13.32 15.15 -11.48
N ASP A 609 -14.23 14.50 -12.23
CA ASP A 609 -15.47 15.08 -12.73
C ASP A 609 -16.68 14.49 -11.99
N PRO A 610 -16.98 14.98 -10.79
CA PRO A 610 -18.01 14.39 -9.94
C PRO A 610 -19.41 14.40 -10.56
N GLY A 611 -19.74 15.42 -11.34
CA GLY A 611 -21.04 15.50 -12.02
C GLY A 611 -21.22 14.44 -13.10
N ALA A 612 -20.22 14.28 -13.97
CA ALA A 612 -20.21 13.22 -14.98
C ALA A 612 -20.16 11.83 -14.34
N ARG A 613 -19.36 11.67 -13.30
CA ARG A 613 -19.17 10.38 -12.60
C ARG A 613 -20.46 9.92 -11.92
N GLN A 614 -21.18 10.82 -11.22
CA GLN A 614 -22.47 10.47 -10.61
C GLN A 614 -23.51 10.03 -11.64
N LEU A 615 -23.56 10.67 -12.82
CA LEU A 615 -24.52 10.29 -13.87
C LEU A 615 -24.13 9.01 -14.59
N ALA A 616 -22.83 8.71 -14.69
CA ALA A 616 -22.34 7.39 -15.12
C ALA A 616 -22.77 6.31 -14.13
N PHE A 617 -22.66 6.57 -12.83
CA PHE A 617 -23.15 5.67 -11.80
C PHE A 617 -24.66 5.39 -11.90
N VAL A 618 -25.48 6.42 -12.18
CA VAL A 618 -26.92 6.23 -12.44
C VAL A 618 -27.15 5.22 -13.56
N LYS A 619 -26.45 5.38 -14.68
CA LYS A 619 -26.57 4.46 -15.83
C LYS A 619 -26.12 3.05 -15.46
N ALA A 620 -24.99 2.91 -14.76
CA ALA A 620 -24.48 1.62 -14.33
C ALA A 620 -25.46 0.88 -13.39
N VAL A 621 -26.10 1.60 -12.47
CA VAL A 621 -27.10 1.03 -11.55
C VAL A 621 -28.35 0.59 -12.31
N CYS A 622 -28.87 1.41 -13.23
CA CYS A 622 -30.01 1.03 -14.06
C CYS A 622 -29.71 -0.20 -14.92
N GLU A 623 -28.52 -0.25 -15.51
CA GLU A 623 -28.07 -1.37 -16.33
C GLU A 623 -27.88 -2.66 -15.51
N ALA A 624 -27.27 -2.56 -14.32
CA ALA A 624 -27.10 -3.69 -13.43
C ALA A 624 -28.45 -4.24 -12.93
N ALA A 625 -29.37 -3.34 -12.62
CA ALA A 625 -30.73 -3.70 -12.17
C ALA A 625 -31.62 -4.20 -13.30
N GLN A 626 -31.37 -3.79 -14.56
CA GLN A 626 -32.29 -3.94 -15.70
C GLN A 626 -33.65 -3.28 -15.40
N GLU A 627 -33.63 -2.18 -14.68
CA GLU A 627 -34.81 -1.42 -14.28
C GLU A 627 -34.54 0.08 -14.42
N ASP A 628 -35.62 0.86 -14.69
CA ASP A 628 -35.59 2.32 -14.71
C ASP A 628 -35.68 2.84 -13.26
N LEU A 629 -34.54 3.32 -12.74
CA LEU A 629 -34.43 3.90 -11.41
C LEU A 629 -34.48 5.44 -11.43
N THR A 630 -35.05 6.05 -12.46
CA THR A 630 -35.13 7.52 -12.56
C THR A 630 -35.73 8.15 -11.31
N ASP A 631 -36.87 7.61 -10.79
CA ASP A 631 -37.53 8.15 -9.60
C ASP A 631 -36.67 8.03 -8.33
N PHE A 632 -35.91 6.95 -8.24
CA PHE A 632 -34.98 6.73 -7.13
C PHE A 632 -33.90 7.81 -7.13
N PHE A 633 -33.23 8.03 -8.26
CA PHE A 633 -32.17 9.02 -8.36
C PHE A 633 -32.71 10.47 -8.37
N GLU A 634 -33.93 10.70 -8.84
CA GLU A 634 -34.59 11.99 -8.68
C GLU A 634 -34.76 12.32 -7.20
N THR A 635 -35.27 11.38 -6.42
CA THR A 635 -35.46 11.52 -4.97
C THR A 635 -34.13 11.80 -4.26
N TRP A 636 -33.06 11.11 -4.63
CA TRP A 636 -31.73 11.30 -4.06
C TRP A 636 -30.97 12.52 -4.61
N GLY A 637 -31.60 13.33 -5.45
CA GLY A 637 -31.04 14.63 -5.90
C GLY A 637 -29.96 14.54 -6.98
N PHE A 638 -29.89 13.43 -7.72
CA PHE A 638 -28.91 13.25 -8.82
C PHE A 638 -29.27 14.04 -10.08
N PHE A 639 -30.54 14.36 -10.30
CA PHE A 639 -31.03 15.06 -11.47
C PHE A 639 -31.34 16.52 -11.18
N LYS A 640 -30.52 17.15 -10.34
CA LYS A 640 -30.58 18.62 -10.15
C LYS A 640 -29.33 19.27 -10.75
N THR A 641 -29.55 20.44 -11.36
CA THR A 641 -28.46 21.24 -11.91
C THR A 641 -27.52 21.73 -10.82
N VAL A 642 -26.23 21.66 -11.12
CA VAL A 642 -25.16 22.22 -10.30
C VAL A 642 -24.23 23.00 -11.24
N ASP A 643 -24.04 24.31 -10.97
CA ASP A 643 -23.25 25.19 -11.82
C ASP A 643 -21.90 25.51 -11.16
N ASN A 644 -20.86 24.80 -11.56
CA ASN A 644 -19.47 25.06 -11.19
C ASN A 644 -19.25 25.27 -9.68
N VAL A 645 -19.87 24.45 -8.85
CA VAL A 645 -19.72 24.55 -7.39
C VAL A 645 -18.42 23.91 -6.97
N LYS A 646 -17.68 24.60 -6.10
CA LYS A 646 -16.48 24.03 -5.48
C LYS A 646 -16.86 23.16 -4.30
N VAL A 647 -16.35 21.94 -4.30
CA VAL A 647 -16.48 20.96 -3.21
C VAL A 647 -15.10 20.66 -2.66
N GLU A 648 -14.95 20.83 -1.35
CA GLU A 648 -13.72 20.54 -0.61
C GLU A 648 -13.85 19.15 0.03
N GLN A 649 -13.16 18.17 -0.56
CA GLN A 649 -13.05 16.82 0.01
C GLN A 649 -11.76 16.17 -0.49
N TYR A 650 -10.73 16.07 0.36
CA TYR A 650 -9.40 15.57 -0.01
C TYR A 650 -8.79 16.28 -1.24
N GLY A 651 -9.13 17.54 -1.42
CA GLY A 651 -8.78 18.40 -2.53
C GLY A 651 -9.93 19.32 -2.87
N THR A 652 -9.71 20.24 -3.81
CA THR A 652 -10.74 21.16 -4.31
C THR A 652 -11.21 20.66 -5.67
N TRP A 653 -12.52 20.42 -5.79
CA TRP A 653 -13.14 19.85 -6.97
C TRP A 653 -14.21 20.80 -7.52
N THR A 654 -14.39 20.82 -8.83
CA THR A 654 -15.48 21.57 -9.45
C THR A 654 -16.61 20.61 -9.80
N TYR A 655 -17.78 20.86 -9.22
CA TYR A 655 -18.98 20.06 -9.45
C TYR A 655 -19.89 20.76 -10.45
N THR A 656 -20.22 20.09 -11.54
CA THR A 656 -21.08 20.60 -12.60
C THR A 656 -22.02 19.50 -13.08
N VAL A 657 -23.32 19.77 -13.02
CA VAL A 657 -24.38 18.95 -13.62
C VAL A 657 -25.31 19.89 -14.38
N THR A 658 -25.31 19.79 -15.69
CA THR A 658 -26.12 20.66 -16.56
C THR A 658 -27.47 20.01 -16.89
N ASP A 659 -28.47 20.83 -17.31
CA ASP A 659 -29.75 20.33 -17.82
C ASP A 659 -29.57 19.34 -18.97
N LYS A 660 -28.57 19.60 -19.83
CA LYS A 660 -28.24 18.70 -20.93
C LYS A 660 -27.75 17.35 -20.44
N MET A 661 -26.84 17.30 -19.48
CA MET A 661 -26.32 16.05 -18.90
C MET A 661 -27.47 15.23 -18.29
N ILE A 662 -28.36 15.89 -17.58
CA ILE A 662 -29.57 15.26 -16.98
C ILE A 662 -30.48 14.71 -18.09
N ALA A 663 -30.81 15.53 -19.08
CA ALA A 663 -31.67 15.15 -20.21
C ALA A 663 -31.07 13.95 -20.99
N ASP A 664 -29.77 14.00 -21.29
CA ASP A 664 -29.07 12.92 -21.99
C ASP A 664 -29.11 11.61 -21.17
N THR A 665 -28.93 11.70 -19.86
CA THR A 665 -28.96 10.53 -18.97
C THR A 665 -30.37 9.91 -18.93
N LYS A 666 -31.40 10.74 -18.74
CA LYS A 666 -32.81 10.28 -18.76
C LYS A 666 -33.21 9.70 -20.13
N ALA A 667 -32.77 10.35 -21.21
CA ALA A 667 -32.98 9.84 -22.58
C ALA A 667 -32.33 8.47 -22.77
N TRP A 668 -31.08 8.30 -22.30
CA TRP A 668 -30.38 7.01 -22.34
C TRP A 668 -31.18 5.93 -21.60
N ILE A 669 -31.62 6.19 -20.35
CA ILE A 669 -32.43 5.23 -19.57
C ILE A 669 -33.67 4.84 -20.35
N LYS A 670 -34.38 5.82 -20.93
CA LYS A 670 -35.58 5.58 -21.74
C LYS A 670 -35.32 4.69 -22.96
N THR A 671 -34.18 4.83 -23.62
CA THR A 671 -33.83 4.01 -24.81
C THR A 671 -33.58 2.55 -24.45
N GLN A 672 -33.28 2.25 -23.20
CA GLN A 672 -33.07 0.88 -22.73
C GLN A 672 -34.39 0.07 -22.62
N ASN A 673 -35.55 0.74 -22.59
CA ASN A 673 -36.86 0.15 -22.38
C ASN A 673 -36.97 -0.72 -21.11
N TYR A 674 -36.21 -0.35 -20.07
CA TYR A 674 -36.29 -1.04 -18.79
C TYR A 674 -37.67 -0.81 -18.11
N PRO A 675 -38.22 -1.84 -17.42
CA PRO A 675 -39.40 -1.63 -16.61
C PRO A 675 -39.07 -0.67 -15.46
N LYS A 676 -40.08 0.08 -15.03
CA LYS A 676 -39.94 1.01 -13.92
C LYS A 676 -39.66 0.25 -12.64
N ALA A 677 -38.63 0.70 -11.90
CA ALA A 677 -38.27 0.11 -10.60
C ALA A 677 -39.38 0.36 -9.54
N ALA A 678 -39.46 -0.52 -8.57
CA ALA A 678 -40.22 -0.29 -7.34
C ALA A 678 -39.65 0.94 -6.60
N PRO A 679 -40.44 1.61 -5.74
CA PRO A 679 -40.04 2.82 -5.03
C PRO A 679 -39.05 2.50 -3.87
N ILE A 680 -37.92 1.96 -4.20
CA ILE A 680 -36.90 1.47 -3.24
C ILE A 680 -36.21 2.58 -2.45
N GLN A 681 -36.36 3.84 -2.86
CA GLN A 681 -35.91 5.01 -2.10
C GLN A 681 -36.56 5.13 -0.71
N TYR A 682 -37.63 4.37 -0.46
CA TYR A 682 -38.33 4.35 0.83
C TYR A 682 -38.04 3.09 1.65
N ILE A 683 -37.18 2.20 1.17
CA ILE A 683 -36.80 0.96 1.87
C ILE A 683 -35.99 1.25 3.11
N GLU A 684 -36.30 0.53 4.17
CA GLU A 684 -35.60 0.58 5.45
C GLU A 684 -35.52 -0.81 6.08
N ASP A 685 -34.40 -1.17 6.62
CA ASP A 685 -34.15 -2.45 7.28
C ASP A 685 -34.00 -2.34 8.81
N ARG A 686 -34.20 -1.14 9.36
CA ARG A 686 -34.21 -0.92 10.81
C ARG A 686 -35.56 -1.33 11.42
N LYS A 687 -35.55 -1.70 12.69
CA LYS A 687 -36.76 -1.98 13.42
C LYS A 687 -37.57 -0.70 13.66
N ILE A 688 -38.91 -0.83 13.69
CA ILE A 688 -39.82 0.31 13.98
C ILE A 688 -39.48 0.97 15.31
N SER A 689 -39.09 0.19 16.32
CA SER A 689 -38.68 0.70 17.63
C SER A 689 -37.50 1.68 17.54
N ASP A 690 -36.65 1.52 16.55
CA ASP A 690 -35.48 2.41 16.35
C ASP A 690 -35.90 3.79 15.84
N PHE A 691 -37.10 3.93 15.33
CA PHE A 691 -37.67 5.20 14.81
C PHE A 691 -38.52 5.94 15.82
N THR A 692 -38.93 5.32 16.92
CA THR A 692 -39.84 5.91 17.90
C THR A 692 -39.13 6.64 19.04
N SER A 693 -37.87 6.38 19.26
CA SER A 693 -37.05 7.08 20.23
C SER A 693 -36.31 8.25 19.54
N GLY A 694 -36.51 9.48 19.98
CA GLY A 694 -35.80 10.64 19.50
C GLY A 694 -36.49 11.53 18.45
N GLY A 695 -37.79 11.42 18.31
CA GLY A 695 -38.59 12.36 17.47
C GLY A 695 -38.51 12.14 15.96
N TYR A 696 -38.18 10.95 15.54
CA TYR A 696 -38.08 10.61 14.11
C TYR A 696 -39.44 10.69 13.41
N ARG A 697 -39.47 11.29 12.20
CA ARG A 697 -40.68 11.56 11.44
C ARG A 697 -40.80 10.68 10.19
N TYR A 698 -40.57 9.38 10.31
CA TYR A 698 -40.69 8.47 9.17
C TYR A 698 -42.07 8.42 8.55
N LYS A 699 -43.10 8.73 9.31
CA LYS A 699 -44.47 8.83 8.80
C LYS A 699 -44.62 9.87 7.67
N GLU A 700 -43.71 10.84 7.62
CA GLU A 700 -43.74 11.90 6.61
C GLU A 700 -43.04 11.49 5.31
N VAL A 701 -42.23 10.40 5.35
CA VAL A 701 -41.39 9.97 4.22
C VAL A 701 -42.06 8.84 3.44
N GLY A 702 -42.77 7.96 4.08
CA GLY A 702 -43.41 6.82 3.43
C GLY A 702 -44.28 5.98 4.38
N ASP A 703 -44.79 4.88 3.88
CA ASP A 703 -45.59 3.93 4.66
C ASP A 703 -44.68 3.09 5.56
N LEU A 704 -44.82 3.21 6.87
CA LEU A 704 -44.06 2.40 7.83
C LEU A 704 -44.29 0.89 7.66
N GLY A 705 -45.47 0.47 7.16
CA GLY A 705 -45.72 -0.92 6.82
C GLY A 705 -44.79 -1.45 5.73
N TYR A 706 -44.37 -0.58 4.81
CA TYR A 706 -43.42 -0.93 3.78
C TYR A 706 -42.03 -1.20 4.34
N TYR A 707 -41.56 -0.39 5.29
CA TYR A 707 -40.25 -0.56 5.92
C TYR A 707 -40.16 -1.83 6.77
N THR A 708 -41.28 -2.32 7.35
CA THR A 708 -41.27 -3.51 8.20
C THR A 708 -41.05 -4.81 7.43
N GLN A 709 -41.22 -4.81 6.11
CA GLN A 709 -41.05 -6.01 5.27
C GLN A 709 -39.61 -6.56 5.32
N PHE A 710 -38.66 -5.76 5.73
CA PHE A 710 -37.24 -6.14 5.76
C PHE A 710 -36.68 -6.42 7.15
N GLN A 711 -37.47 -6.24 8.20
CA GLN A 711 -37.01 -6.40 9.58
C GLN A 711 -36.48 -7.80 9.89
N ASN A 712 -37.03 -8.81 9.23
CA ASN A 712 -36.70 -10.22 9.45
C ASN A 712 -35.94 -10.84 8.27
N ASN A 713 -35.31 -10.05 7.44
CA ASN A 713 -34.64 -10.49 6.19
C ASN A 713 -35.62 -11.19 5.22
N GLU A 714 -36.89 -10.87 5.27
CA GLU A 714 -37.86 -11.43 4.35
C GLU A 714 -37.68 -10.87 2.96
N LYS A 715 -37.72 -11.74 1.95
CA LYS A 715 -37.68 -11.30 0.55
C LYS A 715 -38.99 -10.62 0.20
N ILE A 716 -38.91 -9.52 -0.56
CA ILE A 716 -40.08 -8.89 -1.17
C ILE A 716 -40.68 -9.85 -2.18
N THR A 717 -41.86 -10.40 -1.84
CA THR A 717 -42.61 -11.30 -2.71
C THR A 717 -43.70 -10.58 -3.51
N LYS A 718 -44.01 -9.34 -3.15
CA LYS A 718 -45.01 -8.51 -3.82
C LYS A 718 -44.46 -7.12 -4.11
N THR A 719 -44.81 -6.58 -5.28
CA THR A 719 -44.57 -5.17 -5.58
C THR A 719 -45.36 -4.31 -4.61
N PRO A 720 -44.71 -3.40 -3.87
CA PRO A 720 -45.44 -2.53 -2.95
C PRO A 720 -46.44 -1.67 -3.73
N THR A 721 -47.66 -1.63 -3.26
CA THR A 721 -48.67 -0.68 -3.74
C THR A 721 -48.72 0.48 -2.78
N TYR A 722 -48.55 1.71 -3.28
CA TYR A 722 -48.76 2.93 -2.51
C TYR A 722 -49.82 3.81 -3.18
N THR A 723 -50.61 4.45 -2.37
CA THR A 723 -51.58 5.43 -2.83
C THR A 723 -51.03 6.80 -2.60
N MET A 724 -50.78 7.55 -3.66
CA MET A 724 -50.50 8.98 -3.54
C MET A 724 -51.79 9.71 -3.19
N VAL A 725 -51.87 10.27 -1.98
CA VAL A 725 -52.89 11.22 -1.62
C VAL A 725 -52.39 12.62 -1.95
N ALA A 726 -52.81 13.17 -3.09
CA ALA A 726 -52.59 14.58 -3.41
C ALA A 726 -53.64 15.39 -2.65
N SER A 727 -53.24 16.06 -1.58
CA SER A 727 -54.09 17.10 -0.97
C SER A 727 -53.86 18.39 -1.76
N VAL A 728 -54.82 18.76 -2.58
CA VAL A 728 -54.92 20.11 -3.13
C VAL A 728 -55.48 21.02 -2.05
N THR A 729 -54.66 21.73 -1.33
CA THR A 729 -55.10 22.88 -0.54
C THR A 729 -55.30 24.03 -1.50
N GLY A 730 -56.53 24.21 -1.97
CA GLY A 730 -56.92 25.44 -2.64
C GLY A 730 -56.88 26.59 -1.64
N SER A 731 -56.23 27.68 -2.00
CA SER A 731 -56.24 28.97 -1.31
C SER A 731 -57.59 29.63 -1.46
#